data_5577bf7548046e6c8ceb8612756cfe7c
#
_entry.id   5577bf7548046e6c8ceb8612756cfe7c
#
_cell.length_a   1.000
_cell.length_b   1.000
_cell.length_c   1.000
_cell.angle_alpha   90.00
_cell.angle_beta   90.00
_cell.angle_gamma   90.00
#
_symmetry.space_group_name_H-M   'P 1'
#
loop_
_entity.id
_entity.type
_entity.pdbx_description
1 polymer ?
#
loop_
_entity_poly.entity_id
_entity_poly.type
_entity_poly.pdbx_seq_one_letter_code
_entity_poly.pdbx_strand_id
1 'polypeptide(L)'
;MIRSSPFKFLDSYQKDDLDVFFGREQETDKLFDALSGVKHLLVYGPSGAGKTSLIECGLRNQFSDADWLALTIRRGNNLNDSVFAGIKEQLQAPFDPDPDFEFGQAVEALFDEQYKPVYLLFDQFEELLIQGSHAEKNEFFTRLNRLIRYKTPCRILLIMREEFIGHLSEFEPLCPSLFQHRFRLEKMNRSNVQRTIENMLAAPRYSAHFSVTDADVLAQTILSKLPDTQLEIELAHVQVFLGELWDRALAEVPRNQKQTALPRLHAGLVQPDDNLERVLDRFLKNQLAELKPAFGEKAPLELLAAMISERHTKLQVGIAELEAALSKNAVALSQPLSALLQELEQRRILRTLKSGENTQYEISHDVLARVVGQNLTEEMKLREKARDVYRVYEERQGLFSRDDLDYLRAFEAFLAMPEGLKTRMVESENELTRKAREELENTRRRLRLVRGLLGAAVLALAVAGYFAYAASLSEEKAVISATQADESARKAKENEKIALDASEKAETRRIEADNAKTDALRQKDIAEQKTLEAEAALQRQIAAEREAKKQQLQSFRAQAGDFRSKKQYDDAIAAYRSALTLAEDVKTRRELQSLIAQCQSDKRDNDFSVAKERGLRLADIGECKAALSYLRAALVIRPGDAAVLDALKKCQ
;
A
#
# COMPACT_ATOMS: atom_id res chain seq x y z
N MET A 1 10.04 37.80 14.83
CA MET A 1 9.68 36.92 13.70
C MET A 1 10.49 35.61 13.83
N ILE A 2 9.85 34.48 13.78
CA ILE A 2 10.52 33.18 13.71
C ILE A 2 11.12 33.09 12.30
N ARG A 3 12.45 32.89 12.18
CA ARG A 3 13.08 32.69 10.87
C ARG A 3 12.61 31.34 10.31
N SER A 4 11.98 31.36 9.14
CA SER A 4 11.62 30.13 8.42
C SER A 4 12.85 29.49 7.78
N SER A 5 12.82 28.16 7.66
CA SER A 5 13.87 27.42 6.95
C SER A 5 14.00 27.92 5.50
N PRO A 6 15.24 28.14 5.00
CA PRO A 6 15.46 28.55 3.61
C PRO A 6 15.29 27.37 2.63
N PHE A 7 15.30 26.14 3.11
CA PHE A 7 15.16 24.95 2.28
C PHE A 7 13.71 24.77 1.78
N LYS A 8 13.57 24.22 0.59
CA LYS A 8 12.28 24.06 -0.08
C LYS A 8 11.32 23.08 0.62
N PHE A 9 11.84 22.26 1.52
CA PHE A 9 11.08 21.21 2.18
C PHE A 9 10.52 20.22 1.15
N LEU A 10 9.21 20.18 0.94
CA LEU A 10 8.56 19.33 -0.06
C LEU A 10 8.11 20.08 -1.31
N ASP A 11 8.30 21.41 -1.37
CA ASP A 11 7.90 22.22 -2.51
C ASP A 11 8.79 21.94 -3.74
N SER A 12 8.21 21.96 -4.93
CA SER A 12 8.97 21.87 -6.18
C SER A 12 9.79 23.15 -6.41
N TYR A 13 10.97 22.99 -7.01
CA TYR A 13 11.77 24.11 -7.48
C TYR A 13 11.06 24.81 -8.65
N GLN A 14 11.02 26.12 -8.61
CA GLN A 14 10.38 26.99 -9.61
C GLN A 14 11.42 27.68 -10.47
N LYS A 15 11.02 28.42 -11.51
CA LYS A 15 11.91 29.12 -12.42
C LYS A 15 12.96 29.99 -11.69
N ASP A 16 12.58 30.67 -10.61
CA ASP A 16 13.42 31.55 -9.83
C ASP A 16 14.41 30.84 -8.88
N ASP A 17 14.38 29.51 -8.85
CA ASP A 17 15.23 28.70 -7.97
C ASP A 17 16.44 28.09 -8.69
N LEU A 18 16.76 28.56 -9.91
CA LEU A 18 17.83 27.98 -10.73
C LEU A 18 19.19 27.99 -10.02
N ASP A 19 19.46 29.03 -9.24
CA ASP A 19 20.70 29.23 -8.49
C ASP A 19 20.88 28.26 -7.31
N VAL A 20 19.84 27.49 -6.96
CA VAL A 20 19.84 26.45 -5.91
C VAL A 20 19.34 25.09 -6.42
N PHE A 21 19.13 24.95 -7.73
CA PHE A 21 18.68 23.72 -8.39
C PHE A 21 19.86 22.97 -8.99
N PHE A 22 20.40 21.98 -8.27
CA PHE A 22 21.59 21.24 -8.63
C PHE A 22 21.34 19.76 -8.91
N GLY A 23 22.27 19.16 -9.70
CA GLY A 23 22.37 17.73 -9.92
C GLY A 23 21.40 17.17 -10.98
N ARG A 24 20.71 18.06 -11.73
CA ARG A 24 19.80 17.71 -12.84
C ARG A 24 20.14 18.41 -14.15
N GLU A 25 21.34 18.97 -14.25
CA GLU A 25 21.79 19.71 -15.41
C GLU A 25 21.75 18.84 -16.68
N GLN A 26 22.29 17.61 -16.62
CA GLN A 26 22.32 16.69 -17.76
C GLN A 26 20.91 16.21 -18.17
N GLU A 27 20.05 15.93 -17.20
CA GLU A 27 18.67 15.53 -17.48
C GLU A 27 17.86 16.68 -18.06
N THR A 28 18.14 17.92 -17.64
CA THR A 28 17.54 19.14 -18.20
C THR A 28 17.91 19.28 -19.67
N ASP A 29 19.21 19.19 -20.01
CA ASP A 29 19.68 19.29 -21.39
C ASP A 29 19.10 18.18 -22.27
N LYS A 30 19.10 16.93 -21.82
CA LYS A 30 18.51 15.80 -22.54
C LYS A 30 17.00 15.95 -22.74
N LEU A 31 16.30 16.48 -21.75
CA LEU A 31 14.85 16.73 -21.86
C LEU A 31 14.55 17.84 -22.86
N PHE A 32 15.34 18.92 -22.86
CA PHE A 32 15.24 20.01 -23.82
C PHE A 32 15.49 19.51 -25.24
N ASP A 33 16.55 18.73 -25.46
CA ASP A 33 16.86 18.13 -26.77
C ASP A 33 15.75 17.19 -27.23
N ALA A 34 15.25 16.31 -26.34
CA ALA A 34 14.15 15.40 -26.67
C ALA A 34 12.86 16.12 -27.05
N LEU A 35 12.57 17.26 -26.42
CA LEU A 35 11.39 18.06 -26.70
C LEU A 35 11.50 18.85 -27.99
N SER A 36 12.71 19.30 -28.34
CA SER A 36 12.94 20.20 -29.49
C SER A 36 12.52 19.59 -30.83
N GLY A 37 12.62 18.28 -30.99
CA GLY A 37 12.32 17.59 -32.26
C GLY A 37 10.90 17.01 -32.36
N VAL A 38 10.05 17.10 -31.32
CA VAL A 38 8.80 16.35 -31.27
C VAL A 38 7.58 17.22 -30.92
N LYS A 39 6.38 16.79 -31.34
CA LYS A 39 5.12 17.46 -31.05
C LYS A 39 4.60 17.13 -29.64
N HIS A 40 4.84 15.92 -29.17
CA HIS A 40 4.47 15.47 -27.84
C HIS A 40 5.57 14.61 -27.24
N LEU A 41 5.66 14.62 -25.89
CA LEU A 41 6.65 13.86 -25.13
C LEU A 41 6.00 13.33 -23.84
N LEU A 42 6.12 12.03 -23.60
CA LEU A 42 5.74 11.41 -22.34
C LEU A 42 6.92 11.41 -21.38
N VAL A 43 6.85 12.25 -20.34
CA VAL A 43 7.84 12.33 -19.26
C VAL A 43 7.37 11.51 -18.08
N TYR A 44 8.11 10.47 -17.70
CA TYR A 44 7.70 9.58 -16.63
C TYR A 44 8.87 9.19 -15.72
N GLY A 45 8.59 8.69 -14.56
CA GLY A 45 9.57 8.21 -13.58
C GLY A 45 8.97 8.00 -12.22
N PRO A 46 9.73 7.42 -11.28
CA PRO A 46 9.24 7.11 -9.93
C PRO A 46 8.71 8.35 -9.21
N SER A 47 7.81 8.13 -8.25
CA SER A 47 7.40 9.21 -7.34
C SER A 47 8.62 9.78 -6.61
N GLY A 48 8.67 11.11 -6.45
CA GLY A 48 9.79 11.78 -5.77
C GLY A 48 11.08 11.92 -6.59
N ALA A 49 11.11 11.51 -7.88
CA ALA A 49 12.27 11.70 -8.75
C ALA A 49 12.56 13.17 -9.11
N GLY A 50 11.62 14.10 -8.83
CA GLY A 50 11.80 15.52 -9.11
C GLY A 50 11.29 15.95 -10.49
N LYS A 51 10.33 15.22 -11.09
CA LYS A 51 9.77 15.53 -12.43
C LYS A 51 9.26 16.96 -12.55
N THR A 52 8.41 17.39 -11.62
CA THR A 52 7.86 18.75 -11.60
C THR A 52 8.97 19.81 -11.48
N SER A 53 9.95 19.61 -10.61
CA SER A 53 11.10 20.53 -10.46
C SER A 53 11.97 20.56 -11.70
N LEU A 54 12.21 19.43 -12.37
CA LEU A 54 12.96 19.37 -13.62
C LEU A 54 12.29 20.21 -14.71
N ILE A 55 10.96 20.24 -14.76
CA ILE A 55 10.22 21.00 -15.75
C ILE A 55 10.07 22.46 -15.34
N GLU A 56 9.59 22.73 -14.12
CA GLU A 56 9.31 24.09 -13.64
C GLU A 56 10.56 24.92 -13.37
N CYS A 57 11.67 24.30 -13.02
CA CYS A 57 12.96 24.98 -12.84
C CYS A 57 13.93 24.71 -14.00
N GLY A 58 14.27 23.43 -14.24
CA GLY A 58 15.25 23.07 -15.25
C GLY A 58 14.82 23.49 -16.66
N LEU A 59 13.77 22.87 -17.20
CA LEU A 59 13.34 23.07 -18.57
C LEU A 59 12.88 24.53 -18.85
N ARG A 60 12.12 25.14 -17.92
CA ARG A 60 11.65 26.54 -18.09
C ARG A 60 12.80 27.52 -18.24
N ASN A 61 13.95 27.30 -17.63
CA ASN A 61 15.09 28.17 -17.73
C ASN A 61 15.93 27.96 -19.01
N GLN A 62 15.63 26.89 -19.80
CA GLN A 62 16.24 26.70 -21.12
C GLN A 62 15.59 27.57 -22.20
N PHE A 63 14.40 28.13 -21.93
CA PHE A 63 13.68 28.96 -22.88
C PHE A 63 13.69 30.43 -22.46
N SER A 64 13.86 31.34 -23.42
CA SER A 64 13.53 32.76 -23.20
C SER A 64 12.00 32.94 -23.15
N ASP A 65 11.54 33.98 -22.46
CA ASP A 65 10.10 34.28 -22.35
C ASP A 65 9.46 34.63 -23.73
N ALA A 66 10.29 34.92 -24.75
CA ALA A 66 9.83 35.16 -26.11
C ALA A 66 9.60 33.87 -26.91
N ASP A 67 10.28 32.77 -26.54
CA ASP A 67 10.33 31.55 -27.36
C ASP A 67 9.30 30.49 -26.94
N TRP A 68 8.61 30.72 -25.84
CA TRP A 68 7.58 29.78 -25.41
C TRP A 68 6.52 30.40 -24.49
N LEU A 69 5.32 29.81 -24.54
CA LEU A 69 4.23 30.05 -23.59
C LEU A 69 3.86 28.74 -22.93
N ALA A 70 4.28 28.54 -21.69
CA ALA A 70 4.06 27.29 -20.98
C ALA A 70 2.85 27.36 -20.07
N LEU A 71 1.87 26.50 -20.30
CA LEU A 71 0.67 26.32 -19.52
C LEU A 71 0.78 25.00 -18.74
N THR A 72 0.91 25.08 -17.41
CA THR A 72 0.87 23.90 -16.54
C THR A 72 -0.58 23.58 -16.22
N ILE A 73 -1.05 22.42 -16.69
CA ILE A 73 -2.43 21.96 -16.57
C ILE A 73 -2.46 20.75 -15.65
N ARG A 74 -3.35 20.77 -14.68
CA ARG A 74 -3.71 19.66 -13.80
C ARG A 74 -5.18 19.33 -13.97
N ARG A 75 -5.55 18.10 -13.62
CA ARG A 75 -6.90 17.61 -13.91
C ARG A 75 -8.02 18.46 -13.28
N GLY A 76 -7.90 18.89 -12.03
CA GLY A 76 -9.04 19.51 -11.33
C GLY A 76 -10.23 18.52 -11.25
N ASN A 77 -11.43 18.99 -11.63
CA ASN A 77 -12.62 18.14 -11.68
C ASN A 77 -12.71 17.33 -12.98
N ASN A 78 -12.28 17.92 -14.11
CA ASN A 78 -12.25 17.31 -15.43
C ASN A 78 -11.06 17.87 -16.21
N LEU A 79 -10.23 17.00 -16.78
CA LEU A 79 -9.02 17.43 -17.49
C LEU A 79 -9.33 18.18 -18.78
N ASN A 80 -10.40 17.82 -19.52
CA ASN A 80 -10.79 18.53 -20.74
C ASN A 80 -11.18 19.97 -20.42
N ASP A 81 -11.95 20.20 -19.37
CA ASP A 81 -12.34 21.54 -18.92
C ASP A 81 -11.13 22.35 -18.44
N SER A 82 -10.19 21.69 -17.75
CA SER A 82 -8.96 22.32 -17.25
C SER A 82 -8.06 22.83 -18.39
N VAL A 83 -8.04 22.17 -19.55
CA VAL A 83 -7.32 22.67 -20.74
C VAL A 83 -7.91 24.00 -21.20
N PHE A 84 -9.23 24.06 -21.36
CA PHE A 84 -9.89 25.28 -21.80
C PHE A 84 -9.77 26.40 -20.76
N ALA A 85 -9.90 26.09 -19.46
CA ALA A 85 -9.74 27.06 -18.40
C ALA A 85 -8.32 27.64 -18.38
N GLY A 86 -7.28 26.81 -18.49
CA GLY A 86 -5.90 27.29 -18.54
C GLY A 86 -5.58 28.15 -19.76
N ILE A 87 -6.18 27.85 -20.91
CA ILE A 87 -6.06 28.69 -22.11
C ILE A 87 -6.82 30.01 -21.91
N LYS A 88 -8.05 29.95 -21.38
CA LYS A 88 -8.89 31.13 -21.10
C LYS A 88 -8.21 32.15 -20.17
N GLU A 89 -7.49 31.68 -19.16
CA GLU A 89 -6.73 32.53 -18.24
C GLU A 89 -5.60 33.32 -18.92
N GLN A 90 -5.10 32.86 -20.05
CA GLN A 90 -4.03 33.51 -20.81
C GLN A 90 -4.52 34.40 -21.95
N LEU A 91 -5.79 34.29 -22.32
CA LEU A 91 -6.41 35.11 -23.36
C LEU A 91 -6.96 36.41 -22.77
N GLN A 92 -6.73 37.53 -23.46
CA GLN A 92 -7.34 38.83 -23.14
C GLN A 92 -8.73 38.95 -23.80
N ALA A 93 -8.89 38.34 -24.96
CA ALA A 93 -10.18 38.31 -25.64
C ALA A 93 -11.18 37.35 -24.94
N PRO A 94 -12.50 37.66 -24.99
CA PRO A 94 -13.52 36.74 -24.49
C PRO A 94 -13.42 35.40 -25.22
N PHE A 95 -13.23 34.33 -24.44
CA PHE A 95 -13.14 32.96 -24.92
C PHE A 95 -14.19 32.12 -24.21
N ASP A 96 -15.19 31.66 -24.93
CA ASP A 96 -16.27 30.82 -24.41
C ASP A 96 -16.48 29.65 -25.40
N PRO A 97 -15.72 28.56 -25.23
CA PRO A 97 -15.78 27.39 -26.10
C PRO A 97 -17.13 26.68 -25.99
N ASP A 98 -17.76 26.37 -27.11
CA ASP A 98 -18.90 25.47 -27.14
C ASP A 98 -18.47 24.00 -26.91
N PRO A 99 -19.41 23.08 -26.66
CA PRO A 99 -19.08 21.68 -26.35
C PRO A 99 -18.29 20.95 -27.44
N ASP A 100 -18.41 21.40 -28.70
CA ASP A 100 -17.73 20.79 -29.85
C ASP A 100 -16.36 21.43 -30.13
N PHE A 101 -15.94 22.38 -29.32
CA PHE A 101 -14.67 23.09 -29.51
C PHE A 101 -13.47 22.17 -29.27
N GLU A 102 -12.52 22.21 -30.18
CA GLU A 102 -11.35 21.34 -30.13
C GLU A 102 -10.14 22.03 -29.49
N PHE A 103 -9.27 21.25 -28.79
CA PHE A 103 -8.03 21.78 -28.21
C PHE A 103 -7.16 22.54 -29.23
N GLY A 104 -7.15 22.06 -30.49
CA GLY A 104 -6.39 22.71 -31.55
C GLY A 104 -6.82 24.14 -31.83
N GLN A 105 -8.12 24.41 -31.87
CA GLN A 105 -8.70 25.74 -32.08
C GLN A 105 -8.41 26.67 -30.91
N ALA A 106 -8.50 26.15 -29.67
CA ALA A 106 -8.17 26.92 -28.46
C ALA A 106 -6.69 27.32 -28.41
N VAL A 107 -5.79 26.40 -28.76
CA VAL A 107 -4.36 26.67 -28.87
C VAL A 107 -4.05 27.64 -29.99
N GLU A 108 -4.75 27.55 -31.10
CA GLU A 108 -4.60 28.49 -32.24
C GLU A 108 -5.01 29.91 -31.86
N ALA A 109 -6.17 30.07 -31.18
CA ALA A 109 -6.60 31.38 -30.66
C ALA A 109 -5.55 31.99 -29.73
N LEU A 110 -4.95 31.18 -28.86
CA LEU A 110 -3.90 31.64 -27.95
C LEU A 110 -2.61 32.00 -28.68
N PHE A 111 -2.21 31.18 -29.67
CA PHE A 111 -1.05 31.46 -30.51
C PHE A 111 -1.22 32.75 -31.33
N ASP A 112 -2.40 32.99 -31.90
CA ASP A 112 -2.70 34.17 -32.70
C ASP A 112 -2.70 35.45 -31.85
N GLU A 113 -3.04 35.37 -30.58
CA GLU A 113 -2.98 36.52 -29.67
C GLU A 113 -1.58 36.78 -29.13
N GLN A 114 -0.85 35.73 -28.71
CA GLN A 114 0.42 35.86 -28.02
C GLN A 114 1.65 35.81 -28.94
N TYR A 115 1.50 35.27 -30.15
CA TYR A 115 2.57 35.04 -31.15
C TYR A 115 3.76 34.21 -30.57
N LYS A 116 3.50 33.27 -29.64
CA LYS A 116 4.48 32.42 -29.01
C LYS A 116 4.09 30.95 -29.15
N PRO A 117 5.04 30.02 -29.39
CA PRO A 117 4.77 28.59 -29.35
C PRO A 117 4.15 28.19 -28.02
N VAL A 118 3.01 27.49 -28.04
CA VAL A 118 2.30 27.05 -26.84
C VAL A 118 2.81 25.70 -26.36
N TYR A 119 3.11 25.60 -25.09
CA TYR A 119 3.54 24.35 -24.44
C TYR A 119 2.51 23.95 -23.39
N LEU A 120 1.78 22.88 -23.63
CA LEU A 120 0.81 22.30 -22.70
C LEU A 120 1.53 21.27 -21.83
N LEU A 121 1.70 21.58 -20.54
CA LEU A 121 2.40 20.75 -19.56
C LEU A 121 1.35 20.08 -18.66
N PHE A 122 0.98 18.85 -18.97
CA PHE A 122 0.03 18.07 -18.16
C PHE A 122 0.76 17.47 -16.97
N ASP A 123 0.79 18.21 -15.84
CA ASP A 123 1.48 17.75 -14.61
C ASP A 123 0.54 16.86 -13.79
N GLN A 124 1.09 15.77 -13.24
CA GLN A 124 0.36 14.74 -12.52
C GLN A 124 -0.71 14.06 -13.40
N PHE A 125 -0.34 13.77 -14.62
CA PHE A 125 -1.24 13.21 -15.63
C PHE A 125 -1.90 11.88 -15.21
N GLU A 126 -1.28 11.14 -14.28
CA GLU A 126 -1.88 9.96 -13.67
C GLU A 126 -3.22 10.22 -12.98
N GLU A 127 -3.52 11.47 -12.56
CA GLU A 127 -4.81 11.81 -11.95
C GLU A 127 -6.00 11.54 -12.89
N LEU A 128 -5.82 11.75 -14.19
CA LEU A 128 -6.82 11.37 -15.19
C LEU A 128 -7.09 9.86 -15.15
N LEU A 129 -6.03 9.05 -15.01
CA LEU A 129 -6.15 7.60 -15.03
C LEU A 129 -6.77 7.05 -13.75
N ILE A 130 -6.51 7.72 -12.61
CA ILE A 130 -7.00 7.31 -11.28
C ILE A 130 -8.45 7.73 -11.06
N GLN A 131 -8.78 9.00 -11.34
CA GLN A 131 -10.04 9.64 -10.95
C GLN A 131 -10.97 9.90 -12.12
N GLY A 132 -10.44 9.97 -13.34
CA GLY A 132 -11.22 10.29 -14.54
C GLY A 132 -12.24 9.19 -14.86
N SER A 133 -13.45 9.59 -15.26
CA SER A 133 -14.44 8.67 -15.82
C SER A 133 -13.96 8.11 -17.16
N HIS A 134 -14.51 6.97 -17.57
CA HIS A 134 -14.17 6.39 -18.87
C HIS A 134 -14.52 7.35 -20.04
N ALA A 135 -15.62 8.09 -19.93
CA ALA A 135 -16.01 9.10 -20.89
C ALA A 135 -14.99 10.24 -20.99
N GLU A 136 -14.55 10.80 -19.84
CA GLU A 136 -13.52 11.85 -19.77
C GLU A 136 -12.21 11.39 -20.42
N LYS A 137 -11.75 10.18 -20.10
CA LYS A 137 -10.52 9.60 -20.65
C LYS A 137 -10.60 9.46 -22.18
N ASN A 138 -11.67 8.87 -22.69
CA ASN A 138 -11.88 8.67 -24.14
C ASN A 138 -11.93 9.99 -24.88
N GLU A 139 -12.63 10.97 -24.35
CA GLU A 139 -12.71 12.32 -24.90
C GLU A 139 -11.34 12.97 -24.94
N PHE A 140 -10.61 12.96 -23.83
CA PHE A 140 -9.28 13.56 -23.74
C PHE A 140 -8.31 12.94 -24.76
N PHE A 141 -8.18 11.62 -24.82
CA PHE A 141 -7.24 10.97 -25.74
C PHE A 141 -7.64 11.16 -27.20
N THR A 142 -8.92 11.25 -27.50
CA THR A 142 -9.41 11.60 -28.85
C THR A 142 -9.03 13.02 -29.23
N ARG A 143 -9.26 14.00 -28.36
CA ARG A 143 -8.88 15.41 -28.55
C ARG A 143 -7.35 15.58 -28.59
N LEU A 144 -6.63 14.87 -27.75
CA LEU A 144 -5.15 14.86 -27.75
C LEU A 144 -4.59 14.37 -29.08
N ASN A 145 -5.12 13.27 -29.63
CA ASN A 145 -4.69 12.74 -30.93
C ASN A 145 -4.95 13.74 -32.08
N ARG A 146 -6.07 14.45 -32.03
CA ARG A 146 -6.36 15.53 -33.00
C ARG A 146 -5.38 16.69 -32.82
N LEU A 147 -5.10 17.13 -31.60
CA LEU A 147 -4.15 18.19 -31.28
C LEU A 147 -2.72 17.86 -31.77
N ILE A 148 -2.26 16.62 -31.58
CA ILE A 148 -0.95 16.17 -32.05
C ILE A 148 -0.82 16.33 -33.57
N ARG A 149 -1.91 16.15 -34.31
CA ARG A 149 -1.96 16.32 -35.79
C ARG A 149 -2.24 17.74 -36.23
N TYR A 150 -2.59 18.63 -35.31
CA TYR A 150 -2.93 20.01 -35.64
C TYR A 150 -1.66 20.81 -36.04
N LYS A 151 -1.80 21.75 -36.95
CA LYS A 151 -0.64 22.46 -37.54
C LYS A 151 -0.08 23.58 -36.71
N THR A 152 -0.87 24.15 -35.77
CA THR A 152 -0.45 25.26 -34.92
C THR A 152 0.80 24.92 -34.10
N PRO A 153 1.76 25.84 -33.91
CA PRO A 153 2.93 25.66 -33.08
C PRO A 153 2.54 25.38 -31.63
N CYS A 154 2.47 24.12 -31.31
CA CYS A 154 2.16 23.63 -29.96
C CYS A 154 3.02 22.40 -29.65
N ARG A 155 3.47 22.28 -28.40
CA ARG A 155 4.11 21.08 -27.89
C ARG A 155 3.40 20.60 -26.63
N ILE A 156 3.42 19.30 -26.41
CA ILE A 156 2.62 18.63 -25.39
C ILE A 156 3.55 17.78 -24.54
N LEU A 157 3.57 18.01 -23.22
CA LEU A 157 4.26 17.16 -22.27
C LEU A 157 3.24 16.48 -21.36
N LEU A 158 3.23 15.15 -21.37
CA LEU A 158 2.46 14.34 -20.41
C LEU A 158 3.41 13.91 -19.31
N ILE A 159 3.23 14.44 -18.09
CA ILE A 159 4.15 14.22 -16.97
C ILE A 159 3.46 13.35 -15.94
N MET A 160 3.98 12.14 -15.72
CA MET A 160 3.29 11.16 -14.88
C MET A 160 4.25 10.26 -14.10
N ARG A 161 3.69 9.51 -13.15
CA ARG A 161 4.42 8.46 -12.45
C ARG A 161 4.50 7.20 -13.31
N GLU A 162 5.65 6.49 -13.24
CA GLU A 162 5.90 5.29 -14.04
C GLU A 162 4.97 4.12 -13.71
N GLU A 163 4.43 4.05 -12.50
CA GLU A 163 3.53 2.99 -12.06
C GLU A 163 2.22 2.97 -12.86
N PHE A 164 1.86 4.10 -13.48
CA PHE A 164 0.63 4.24 -14.26
C PHE A 164 0.83 4.11 -15.77
N ILE A 165 2.07 3.91 -16.25
CA ILE A 165 2.34 3.84 -17.69
C ILE A 165 1.59 2.69 -18.37
N GLY A 166 1.40 1.57 -17.67
CA GLY A 166 0.64 0.42 -18.17
C GLY A 166 -0.84 0.72 -18.43
N HIS A 167 -1.43 1.68 -17.71
CA HIS A 167 -2.83 2.07 -17.90
C HIS A 167 -3.04 2.91 -19.17
N LEU A 168 -1.98 3.50 -19.73
CA LEU A 168 -2.06 4.24 -20.99
C LEU A 168 -2.27 3.32 -22.20
N SER A 169 -1.91 2.04 -22.12
CA SER A 169 -2.04 1.10 -23.24
C SER A 169 -3.48 0.89 -23.68
N GLU A 170 -4.45 1.07 -22.79
CA GLU A 170 -5.88 1.03 -23.10
C GLU A 170 -6.28 2.12 -24.11
N PHE A 171 -5.59 3.26 -24.09
CA PHE A 171 -5.90 4.43 -24.93
C PHE A 171 -5.02 4.54 -26.19
N GLU A 172 -4.10 3.61 -26.41
CA GLU A 172 -3.28 3.56 -27.63
C GLU A 172 -4.12 3.49 -28.92
N PRO A 173 -5.27 2.78 -28.98
CA PRO A 173 -6.14 2.81 -30.15
C PRO A 173 -6.70 4.20 -30.45
N LEU A 174 -6.93 5.06 -29.45
CA LEU A 174 -7.42 6.43 -29.61
C LEU A 174 -6.29 7.41 -29.95
N CYS A 175 -5.08 7.17 -29.43
CA CYS A 175 -3.89 8.00 -29.67
C CYS A 175 -2.67 7.12 -29.99
N PRO A 176 -2.51 6.62 -31.23
CA PRO A 176 -1.48 5.65 -31.60
C PRO A 176 -0.03 6.14 -31.42
N SER A 177 0.19 7.45 -31.38
CA SER A 177 1.52 8.04 -31.17
C SER A 177 1.90 8.22 -29.70
N LEU A 178 1.02 7.86 -28.77
CA LEU A 178 1.16 8.15 -27.32
C LEU A 178 2.51 7.74 -26.74
N PHE A 179 3.04 6.58 -27.14
CA PHE A 179 4.31 6.03 -26.66
C PHE A 179 5.50 6.31 -27.58
N GLN A 180 5.35 7.07 -28.65
CA GLN A 180 6.38 7.25 -29.67
C GLN A 180 7.60 7.98 -29.12
N HIS A 181 7.40 8.99 -28.30
CA HIS A 181 8.46 9.80 -27.70
C HIS A 181 8.33 9.76 -26.18
N ARG A 182 9.40 9.29 -25.52
CA ARG A 182 9.39 9.05 -24.06
C ARG A 182 10.70 9.53 -23.44
N PHE A 183 10.59 10.16 -22.29
CA PHE A 183 11.70 10.54 -21.44
C PHE A 183 11.51 9.98 -20.05
N ARG A 184 12.41 9.10 -19.58
CA ARG A 184 12.36 8.54 -18.23
C ARG A 184 13.31 9.31 -17.33
N LEU A 185 12.78 9.86 -16.23
CA LEU A 185 13.57 10.47 -15.18
C LEU A 185 13.77 9.46 -14.04
N GLU A 186 15.03 9.10 -13.80
CA GLU A 186 15.41 8.21 -12.70
C GLU A 186 15.65 9.00 -11.41
N LYS A 187 15.58 8.30 -10.26
CA LYS A 187 16.04 8.88 -8.99
C LYS A 187 17.54 9.18 -9.06
N MET A 188 17.98 10.14 -8.26
CA MET A 188 19.41 10.44 -8.17
C MET A 188 20.16 9.33 -7.44
N ASN A 189 21.35 9.02 -7.93
CA ASN A 189 22.28 8.15 -7.23
C ASN A 189 22.98 8.90 -6.07
N ARG A 190 23.58 8.13 -5.16
CA ARG A 190 24.19 8.65 -3.92
C ARG A 190 25.25 9.73 -4.19
N SER A 191 26.11 9.56 -5.19
CA SER A 191 27.16 10.53 -5.51
C SER A 191 26.60 11.85 -6.06
N ASN A 192 25.53 11.79 -6.85
CA ASN A 192 24.87 13.00 -7.35
C ASN A 192 24.15 13.73 -6.22
N VAL A 193 23.49 13.01 -5.30
CA VAL A 193 22.83 13.62 -4.13
C VAL A 193 23.88 14.29 -3.23
N GLN A 194 25.03 13.65 -2.99
CA GLN A 194 26.12 14.26 -2.23
C GLN A 194 26.53 15.61 -2.82
N ARG A 195 26.87 15.64 -4.11
CA ARG A 195 27.24 16.88 -4.80
C ARG A 195 26.11 17.93 -4.78
N THR A 196 24.87 17.48 -4.89
CA THR A 196 23.69 18.37 -4.80
C THR A 196 23.63 19.03 -3.43
N ILE A 197 23.81 18.28 -2.33
CA ILE A 197 23.84 18.82 -0.97
C ILE A 197 25.01 19.80 -0.80
N GLU A 198 26.22 19.41 -1.23
CA GLU A 198 27.41 20.25 -1.14
C GLU A 198 27.22 21.60 -1.87
N ASN A 199 26.78 21.54 -3.13
CA ASN A 199 26.52 22.74 -3.93
C ASN A 199 25.42 23.62 -3.35
N MET A 200 24.35 23.00 -2.87
CA MET A 200 23.24 23.72 -2.23
C MET A 200 23.68 24.41 -0.95
N LEU A 201 24.46 23.74 -0.08
CA LEU A 201 25.00 24.33 1.14
C LEU A 201 25.98 25.47 0.87
N ALA A 202 26.69 25.44 -0.26
CA ALA A 202 27.62 26.47 -0.70
C ALA A 202 26.98 27.58 -1.53
N ALA A 203 25.67 27.47 -1.86
CA ALA A 203 25.01 28.42 -2.74
C ALA A 203 24.96 29.83 -2.14
N PRO A 204 25.31 30.89 -2.92
CA PRO A 204 25.31 32.27 -2.44
C PRO A 204 23.98 32.72 -1.86
N ARG A 205 22.85 32.27 -2.42
CA ARG A 205 21.50 32.59 -1.94
C ARG A 205 21.29 32.20 -0.48
N TYR A 206 21.91 31.10 -0.04
CA TYR A 206 21.75 30.60 1.33
C TYR A 206 22.73 31.23 2.33
N SER A 207 23.80 31.86 1.86
CA SER A 207 24.79 32.53 2.73
C SER A 207 24.21 33.65 3.59
N ALA A 208 23.09 34.25 3.17
CA ALA A 208 22.34 35.23 3.97
C ALA A 208 21.50 34.59 5.11
N HIS A 209 21.30 33.26 5.06
CA HIS A 209 20.45 32.55 6.01
C HIS A 209 21.24 31.76 7.04
N PHE A 210 22.34 31.12 6.64
CA PHE A 210 23.20 30.32 7.53
C PHE A 210 24.66 30.33 7.09
N SER A 211 25.54 29.91 7.98
CA SER A 211 26.93 29.55 7.68
C SER A 211 27.11 28.04 7.74
N VAL A 212 28.05 27.52 6.97
CA VAL A 212 28.42 26.08 6.95
C VAL A 212 29.87 25.93 7.37
N THR A 213 30.17 24.92 8.18
CA THR A 213 31.56 24.65 8.57
C THR A 213 32.26 23.83 7.53
N ASP A 214 31.83 22.74 7.12
CA ASP A 214 32.40 21.86 6.11
C ASP A 214 31.27 21.19 5.33
N ALA A 215 30.93 21.72 4.16
CA ALA A 215 29.79 21.26 3.36
C ALA A 215 29.95 19.79 2.94
N ASP A 216 31.16 19.37 2.54
CA ASP A 216 31.47 18.00 2.17
C ASP A 216 31.26 17.03 3.35
N VAL A 217 31.88 17.33 4.51
CA VAL A 217 31.76 16.49 5.72
C VAL A 217 30.29 16.40 6.18
N LEU A 218 29.55 17.52 6.12
CA LEU A 218 28.13 17.53 6.47
C LEU A 218 27.32 16.67 5.49
N ALA A 219 27.54 16.80 4.17
CA ALA A 219 26.87 16.01 3.14
C ALA A 219 27.12 14.49 3.32
N GLN A 220 28.39 14.11 3.54
CA GLN A 220 28.76 12.72 3.81
C GLN A 220 28.11 12.20 5.09
N THR A 221 28.08 13.01 6.15
CA THR A 221 27.46 12.63 7.43
C THR A 221 25.95 12.46 7.28
N ILE A 222 25.27 13.33 6.53
CA ILE A 222 23.85 13.18 6.19
C ILE A 222 23.62 11.85 5.46
N LEU A 223 24.40 11.57 4.42
CA LEU A 223 24.24 10.35 3.63
C LEU A 223 24.59 9.08 4.39
N SER A 224 25.47 9.16 5.40
CA SER A 224 25.76 8.00 6.27
C SER A 224 24.54 7.53 7.06
N LYS A 225 23.47 8.33 7.13
CA LYS A 225 22.19 7.97 7.76
C LYS A 225 21.25 7.19 6.84
N LEU A 226 21.68 6.87 5.64
CA LEU A 226 21.00 5.95 4.71
C LEU A 226 21.74 4.61 4.67
N PRO A 227 21.03 3.49 4.48
CA PRO A 227 21.66 2.19 4.25
C PRO A 227 22.61 2.23 3.06
N ASP A 228 23.77 1.58 3.16
CA ASP A 228 24.74 1.53 2.05
C ASP A 228 24.20 0.76 0.83
N THR A 229 23.21 -0.10 1.03
CA THR A 229 22.53 -0.84 -0.03
C THR A 229 21.56 0.01 -0.85
N GLN A 230 21.23 1.22 -0.38
CA GLN A 230 20.29 2.11 -1.06
C GLN A 230 20.99 2.89 -2.17
N LEU A 231 20.80 2.46 -3.40
CA LEU A 231 21.43 3.07 -4.60
C LEU A 231 20.69 4.33 -5.05
N GLU A 232 19.37 4.43 -4.78
CA GLU A 232 18.48 5.51 -5.20
C GLU A 232 17.92 6.25 -4.00
N ILE A 233 18.04 7.58 -3.99
CA ILE A 233 17.66 8.42 -2.85
C ILE A 233 16.44 9.27 -3.21
N GLU A 234 15.46 9.32 -2.31
CA GLU A 234 14.34 10.25 -2.41
C GLU A 234 14.76 11.63 -1.88
N LEU A 235 14.86 12.60 -2.80
CA LEU A 235 15.31 13.97 -2.48
C LEU A 235 14.41 14.68 -1.45
N ALA A 236 13.14 14.30 -1.37
CA ALA A 236 12.23 14.82 -0.35
C ALA A 236 12.73 14.56 1.07
N HIS A 237 13.28 13.37 1.34
CA HIS A 237 13.84 13.04 2.65
C HIS A 237 15.03 13.93 2.99
N VAL A 238 15.90 14.19 2.01
CA VAL A 238 17.07 15.07 2.17
C VAL A 238 16.62 16.50 2.48
N GLN A 239 15.63 17.02 1.76
CA GLN A 239 15.12 18.39 1.95
C GLN A 239 14.50 18.58 3.33
N VAL A 240 13.69 17.61 3.77
CA VAL A 240 13.08 17.65 5.11
C VAL A 240 14.14 17.56 6.19
N PHE A 241 15.14 16.70 6.01
CA PHE A 241 16.22 16.56 6.98
C PHE A 241 17.10 17.82 7.08
N LEU A 242 17.38 18.47 5.96
CA LEU A 242 18.04 19.77 5.98
C LEU A 242 17.22 20.84 6.73
N GLY A 243 15.92 20.80 6.61
CA GLY A 243 15.01 21.62 7.41
C GLY A 243 15.14 21.34 8.91
N GLU A 244 15.18 20.06 9.32
CA GLU A 244 15.42 19.69 10.72
C GLU A 244 16.79 20.13 11.22
N LEU A 245 17.85 20.01 10.40
CA LEU A 245 19.18 20.49 10.76
C LEU A 245 19.21 22.01 10.92
N TRP A 246 18.47 22.75 10.08
CA TRP A 246 18.26 24.18 10.26
C TRP A 246 17.63 24.52 11.61
N ASP A 247 16.56 23.82 12.00
CA ASP A 247 15.87 24.03 13.27
C ASP A 247 16.79 23.75 14.46
N ARG A 248 17.60 22.69 14.38
CA ARG A 248 18.63 22.36 15.37
C ARG A 248 19.70 23.44 15.46
N ALA A 249 20.22 23.90 14.31
CA ALA A 249 21.18 24.98 14.25
C ALA A 249 20.62 26.29 14.84
N LEU A 250 19.36 26.60 14.56
CA LEU A 250 18.68 27.77 15.10
C LEU A 250 18.47 27.64 16.61
N ALA A 251 18.28 26.44 17.14
CA ALA A 251 18.17 26.18 18.58
C ALA A 251 19.50 26.40 19.32
N GLU A 252 20.64 26.19 18.66
CA GLU A 252 21.97 26.46 19.22
C GLU A 252 22.27 27.97 19.32
N VAL A 253 21.58 28.83 18.53
CA VAL A 253 21.79 30.30 18.60
C VAL A 253 21.24 30.82 19.92
N PRO A 254 22.06 31.54 20.71
CA PRO A 254 21.63 32.15 21.98
C PRO A 254 20.40 33.01 21.82
N ARG A 255 19.47 32.98 22.79
CA ARG A 255 18.17 33.68 22.70
C ARG A 255 18.30 35.17 22.42
N ASN A 256 19.34 35.82 22.98
CA ASN A 256 19.64 37.25 22.79
C ASN A 256 20.23 37.58 21.39
N GLN A 257 20.63 36.57 20.62
CA GLN A 257 21.24 36.75 19.29
C GLN A 257 20.40 36.11 18.15
N LYS A 258 19.24 35.54 18.46
CA LYS A 258 18.38 34.88 17.46
C LYS A 258 17.97 35.74 16.27
N GLN A 259 17.99 37.07 16.42
CA GLN A 259 17.63 37.99 15.34
C GLN A 259 18.84 38.42 14.48
N THR A 260 20.05 38.36 15.02
CA THR A 260 21.27 38.91 14.40
C THR A 260 22.27 37.84 13.96
N ALA A 261 22.46 36.79 14.75
CA ALA A 261 23.42 35.72 14.41
C ALA A 261 22.83 34.72 13.37
N LEU A 262 23.67 34.32 12.44
CA LEU A 262 23.35 33.27 11.49
C LEU A 262 23.48 31.89 12.18
N PRO A 263 22.50 30.98 12.03
CA PRO A 263 22.65 29.60 12.43
C PRO A 263 23.84 28.95 11.71
N ARG A 264 24.54 28.04 12.38
CA ARG A 264 25.69 27.36 11.83
C ARG A 264 25.39 25.89 11.57
N LEU A 265 25.39 25.49 10.31
CA LEU A 265 25.23 24.09 9.92
C LEU A 265 26.58 23.37 10.00
N HIS A 266 26.64 22.24 10.70
CA HIS A 266 27.83 21.43 10.87
C HIS A 266 27.47 19.97 11.13
N ALA A 267 28.40 19.04 10.88
CA ALA A 267 28.17 17.61 11.00
C ALA A 267 27.71 17.16 12.42
N GLY A 268 28.12 17.89 13.46
CA GLY A 268 27.68 17.60 14.85
C GLY A 268 26.18 17.76 15.13
N LEU A 269 25.44 18.43 14.24
CA LEU A 269 23.98 18.51 14.34
C LEU A 269 23.31 17.18 13.96
N VAL A 270 23.99 16.32 13.19
CA VAL A 270 23.48 14.99 12.81
C VAL A 270 23.69 14.02 13.95
N GLN A 271 22.62 13.56 14.54
CA GLN A 271 22.64 12.68 15.72
C GLN A 271 22.89 11.22 15.33
N PRO A 272 23.45 10.40 16.22
CA PRO A 272 23.69 8.98 15.95
C PRO A 272 22.46 8.18 15.56
N ASP A 273 21.28 8.51 16.15
CA ASP A 273 19.99 7.87 15.94
C ASP A 273 19.14 8.47 14.81
N ASP A 274 19.69 9.48 14.11
CA ASP A 274 19.02 10.00 12.93
C ASP A 274 18.90 8.93 11.84
N ASN A 275 17.74 8.90 11.18
CA ASN A 275 17.44 8.02 10.07
C ASN A 275 16.70 8.80 9.00
N LEU A 276 17.30 8.91 7.81
CA LEU A 276 16.76 9.70 6.70
C LEU A 276 15.47 9.11 6.14
N GLU A 277 15.32 7.79 6.13
CA GLU A 277 14.10 7.12 5.65
C GLU A 277 12.89 7.42 6.54
N ARG A 278 13.12 7.64 7.83
CA ARG A 278 12.08 7.91 8.83
C ARG A 278 11.86 9.39 9.13
N VAL A 279 12.59 10.27 8.46
CA VAL A 279 12.51 11.71 8.75
C VAL A 279 11.10 12.27 8.52
N LEU A 280 10.45 11.87 7.44
CA LEU A 280 9.08 12.29 7.12
C LEU A 280 8.04 11.70 8.08
N ASP A 281 8.23 10.46 8.51
CA ASP A 281 7.39 9.82 9.52
C ASP A 281 7.49 10.56 10.85
N ARG A 282 8.70 10.86 11.29
CA ARG A 282 8.96 11.66 12.50
C ARG A 282 8.37 13.07 12.38
N PHE A 283 8.59 13.73 11.24
CA PHE A 283 8.00 15.03 10.96
C PHE A 283 6.47 14.98 11.11
N LEU A 284 5.80 14.08 10.39
CA LEU A 284 4.34 13.97 10.45
C LEU A 284 3.84 13.70 11.88
N LYS A 285 4.46 12.77 12.60
CA LYS A 285 4.09 12.43 13.98
C LYS A 285 4.21 13.63 14.92
N ASN A 286 5.28 14.41 14.79
CA ASN A 286 5.49 15.61 15.60
C ASN A 286 4.41 16.67 15.29
N GLN A 287 4.13 16.92 14.01
CA GLN A 287 3.10 17.87 13.60
C GLN A 287 1.70 17.45 14.08
N LEU A 288 1.35 16.19 13.94
CA LEU A 288 0.08 15.67 14.45
C LEU A 288 0.00 15.77 15.98
N ALA A 289 1.09 15.47 16.72
CA ALA A 289 1.12 15.58 18.17
C ALA A 289 0.88 17.01 18.65
N GLU A 290 1.40 18.01 17.95
CA GLU A 290 1.18 19.44 18.26
C GLU A 290 -0.25 19.90 17.96
N LEU A 291 -0.94 19.30 16.97
CA LEU A 291 -2.31 19.64 16.60
C LEU A 291 -3.38 18.99 17.49
N LYS A 292 -3.08 17.82 18.06
CA LYS A 292 -4.03 17.05 18.90
C LYS A 292 -4.66 17.85 20.05
N PRO A 293 -3.94 18.67 20.82
CA PRO A 293 -4.54 19.42 21.92
C PRO A 293 -5.59 20.44 21.47
N ALA A 294 -5.43 21.00 20.27
CA ALA A 294 -6.33 22.03 19.74
C ALA A 294 -7.53 21.45 18.98
N PHE A 295 -7.35 20.32 18.26
CA PHE A 295 -8.33 19.81 17.32
C PHE A 295 -8.91 18.43 17.68
N GLY A 296 -8.36 17.78 18.71
CA GLY A 296 -8.75 16.44 19.14
C GLY A 296 -7.76 15.35 18.71
N GLU A 297 -7.76 14.24 19.43
CA GLU A 297 -6.77 13.15 19.29
C GLU A 297 -6.75 12.51 17.89
N LYS A 298 -7.92 12.31 17.30
CA LYS A 298 -8.08 11.59 16.04
C LYS A 298 -8.19 12.51 14.81
N ALA A 299 -8.71 13.74 14.99
CA ALA A 299 -9.14 14.60 13.90
C ALA A 299 -8.06 14.95 12.87
N PRO A 300 -6.82 15.32 13.24
CA PRO A 300 -5.81 15.67 12.24
C PRO A 300 -5.45 14.48 11.32
N LEU A 301 -5.30 13.28 11.89
CA LEU A 301 -4.97 12.09 11.08
C LEU A 301 -6.15 11.61 10.24
N GLU A 302 -7.37 11.65 10.77
CA GLU A 302 -8.59 11.29 10.02
C GLU A 302 -8.83 12.23 8.83
N LEU A 303 -8.56 13.52 9.01
CA LEU A 303 -8.63 14.48 7.91
C LEU A 303 -7.63 14.14 6.80
N LEU A 304 -6.37 13.88 7.15
CA LEU A 304 -5.35 13.51 6.18
C LEU A 304 -5.66 12.15 5.52
N ALA A 305 -6.23 11.20 6.26
CA ALA A 305 -6.65 9.92 5.71
C ALA A 305 -7.77 10.05 4.66
N ALA A 306 -8.66 11.05 4.80
CA ALA A 306 -9.68 11.33 3.80
C ALA A 306 -9.11 11.91 2.49
N MET A 307 -7.83 12.36 2.51
CA MET A 307 -7.15 12.98 1.37
C MET A 307 -6.15 12.06 0.68
N ILE A 308 -6.19 10.76 0.95
CA ILE A 308 -5.37 9.75 0.28
C ILE A 308 -6.24 8.68 -0.36
N SER A 309 -5.75 8.11 -1.47
CA SER A 309 -6.36 6.96 -2.13
C SER A 309 -5.96 5.66 -1.45
N GLU A 310 -6.61 4.55 -1.82
CA GLU A 310 -6.25 3.18 -1.40
C GLU A 310 -4.78 2.82 -1.69
N ARG A 311 -4.18 3.45 -2.71
CA ARG A 311 -2.76 3.28 -3.05
C ARG A 311 -1.86 4.30 -2.34
N HIS A 312 -2.39 4.98 -1.33
CA HIS A 312 -1.71 6.04 -0.58
C HIS A 312 -1.16 7.17 -1.46
N THR A 313 -1.89 7.50 -2.52
CA THR A 313 -1.64 8.68 -3.34
C THR A 313 -2.55 9.80 -2.89
N LYS A 314 -2.12 11.05 -3.06
CA LYS A 314 -2.93 12.21 -2.68
C LYS A 314 -4.19 12.34 -3.54
N LEU A 315 -5.26 12.82 -2.94
CA LEU A 315 -6.52 13.17 -3.57
C LEU A 315 -6.79 14.67 -3.40
N GLN A 316 -7.45 15.26 -4.39
CA GLN A 316 -7.99 16.60 -4.31
C GLN A 316 -9.40 16.52 -3.75
N VAL A 317 -9.66 17.17 -2.62
CA VAL A 317 -10.90 17.00 -1.87
C VAL A 317 -11.46 18.37 -1.50
N GLY A 318 -12.76 18.57 -1.71
CA GLY A 318 -13.47 19.78 -1.32
C GLY A 318 -13.82 19.80 0.18
N ILE A 319 -14.09 21.00 0.72
CA ILE A 319 -14.39 21.16 2.15
C ILE A 319 -15.63 20.35 2.58
N ALA A 320 -16.67 20.32 1.74
CA ALA A 320 -17.90 19.58 2.02
C ALA A 320 -17.67 18.05 2.08
N GLU A 321 -16.76 17.53 1.24
CA GLU A 321 -16.39 16.13 1.24
C GLU A 321 -15.58 15.76 2.49
N LEU A 322 -14.71 16.67 2.94
CA LEU A 322 -13.94 16.49 4.17
C LEU A 322 -14.84 16.50 5.41
N GLU A 323 -15.81 17.42 5.47
CA GLU A 323 -16.83 17.46 6.53
C GLU A 323 -17.66 16.18 6.57
N ALA A 324 -18.08 15.70 5.40
CA ALA A 324 -18.81 14.45 5.27
C ALA A 324 -17.97 13.24 5.73
N ALA A 325 -16.68 13.19 5.38
CA ALA A 325 -15.78 12.12 5.78
C ALA A 325 -15.55 12.09 7.30
N LEU A 326 -15.32 13.24 7.93
CA LEU A 326 -15.15 13.33 9.38
C LEU A 326 -16.45 12.96 10.12
N SER A 327 -17.61 13.45 9.66
CA SER A 327 -18.91 13.12 10.21
C SER A 327 -19.21 11.63 10.12
N LYS A 328 -18.96 11.02 8.97
CA LYS A 328 -19.11 9.57 8.73
C LYS A 328 -18.26 8.71 9.65
N ASN A 329 -17.07 9.20 10.02
CA ASN A 329 -16.16 8.52 10.93
C ASN A 329 -16.40 8.87 12.41
N ALA A 330 -17.49 9.61 12.72
CA ALA A 330 -17.83 10.09 14.07
C ALA A 330 -16.68 10.85 14.77
N VAL A 331 -15.93 11.63 13.98
CA VAL A 331 -14.80 12.44 14.49
C VAL A 331 -15.31 13.81 14.87
N ALA A 332 -15.26 14.11 16.17
CA ALA A 332 -15.59 15.43 16.67
C ALA A 332 -14.37 16.35 16.55
N LEU A 333 -14.58 17.55 16.02
CA LEU A 333 -13.61 18.64 16.00
C LEU A 333 -13.82 19.55 17.19
N SER A 334 -12.74 19.89 17.90
CA SER A 334 -12.78 20.87 19.00
C SER A 334 -12.78 22.32 18.50
N GLN A 335 -12.36 22.54 17.25
CA GLN A 335 -12.34 23.82 16.55
C GLN A 335 -12.88 23.65 15.11
N PRO A 336 -13.26 24.73 14.40
CA PRO A 336 -13.75 24.65 13.02
C PRO A 336 -12.78 23.95 12.08
N LEU A 337 -13.29 23.20 11.10
CA LEU A 337 -12.49 22.51 10.09
C LEU A 337 -11.56 23.46 9.33
N SER A 338 -12.04 24.67 9.02
CA SER A 338 -11.26 25.72 8.35
C SER A 338 -9.99 26.09 9.12
N ALA A 339 -10.03 26.11 10.45
CA ALA A 339 -8.85 26.39 11.29
C ALA A 339 -7.83 25.23 11.21
N LEU A 340 -8.29 23.97 11.22
CA LEU A 340 -7.41 22.81 11.05
C LEU A 340 -6.75 22.81 9.66
N LEU A 341 -7.52 23.10 8.62
CA LEU A 341 -6.98 23.21 7.25
C LEU A 341 -5.93 24.30 7.14
N GLN A 342 -6.18 25.47 7.73
CA GLN A 342 -5.22 26.57 7.75
C GLN A 342 -3.93 26.22 8.50
N GLU A 343 -4.03 25.57 9.67
CA GLU A 343 -2.86 25.10 10.42
C GLU A 343 -2.04 24.08 9.63
N LEU A 344 -2.69 23.12 8.99
CA LEU A 344 -2.02 22.10 8.16
C LEU A 344 -1.35 22.73 6.92
N GLU A 345 -1.95 23.78 6.34
CA GLU A 345 -1.36 24.52 5.23
C GLU A 345 -0.14 25.33 5.68
N GLN A 346 -0.23 26.05 6.81
CA GLN A 346 0.92 26.79 7.38
C GLN A 346 2.10 25.86 7.70
N ARG A 347 1.81 24.60 8.09
CA ARG A 347 2.80 23.56 8.36
C ARG A 347 3.28 22.83 7.08
N ARG A 348 2.85 23.28 5.90
CA ARG A 348 3.19 22.70 4.59
C ARG A 348 2.81 21.22 4.43
N ILE A 349 1.83 20.76 5.22
CA ILE A 349 1.28 19.41 5.08
C ILE A 349 0.24 19.37 3.97
N LEU A 350 -0.59 20.42 3.89
CA LEU A 350 -1.57 20.62 2.84
C LEU A 350 -1.20 21.79 1.93
N ARG A 351 -1.84 21.79 0.77
CA ARG A 351 -1.91 22.96 -0.10
C ARG A 351 -3.33 23.18 -0.59
N THR A 352 -3.68 24.44 -0.79
CA THR A 352 -4.96 24.87 -1.33
C THR A 352 -4.86 25.01 -2.85
N LEU A 353 -5.81 24.44 -3.57
CA LEU A 353 -5.97 24.58 -5.00
C LEU A 353 -7.24 25.39 -5.27
N LYS A 354 -7.10 26.50 -5.99
CA LYS A 354 -8.23 27.35 -6.40
C LYS A 354 -8.50 27.11 -7.88
N SER A 355 -9.70 26.66 -8.23
CA SER A 355 -10.16 26.52 -9.59
C SER A 355 -11.50 27.27 -9.72
N GLY A 356 -11.46 28.52 -10.22
CA GLY A 356 -12.62 29.41 -10.21
C GLY A 356 -13.15 29.68 -8.79
N GLU A 357 -14.43 29.42 -8.55
CA GLU A 357 -15.07 29.55 -7.22
C GLU A 357 -14.83 28.34 -6.30
N ASN A 358 -14.31 27.23 -6.82
CA ASN A 358 -14.11 26.01 -6.06
C ASN A 358 -12.73 25.99 -5.40
N THR A 359 -12.72 25.78 -4.09
CA THR A 359 -11.50 25.56 -3.29
C THR A 359 -11.39 24.08 -2.94
N GLN A 360 -10.28 23.47 -3.35
CA GLN A 360 -9.94 22.09 -3.02
C GLN A 360 -8.64 22.06 -2.22
N TYR A 361 -8.47 21.01 -1.45
CA TYR A 361 -7.29 20.76 -0.62
C TYR A 361 -6.67 19.43 -1.03
N GLU A 362 -5.35 19.38 -1.01
CA GLU A 362 -4.61 18.12 -1.19
C GLU A 362 -3.40 18.08 -0.28
N ILE A 363 -2.88 16.89 0.00
CA ILE A 363 -1.60 16.73 0.68
C ILE A 363 -0.50 17.31 -0.22
N SER A 364 0.39 18.10 0.35
CA SER A 364 1.39 18.87 -0.38
C SER A 364 2.28 18.01 -1.29
N HIS A 365 2.62 16.78 -0.85
CA HIS A 365 3.49 15.89 -1.60
C HIS A 365 3.10 14.41 -1.47
N ASP A 366 3.30 13.64 -2.57
CA ASP A 366 2.98 12.21 -2.61
C ASP A 366 3.74 11.36 -1.59
N VAL A 367 5.00 11.73 -1.31
CA VAL A 367 5.79 11.02 -0.29
C VAL A 367 5.12 11.18 1.08
N LEU A 368 4.59 12.36 1.37
CA LEU A 368 3.85 12.62 2.62
C LEU A 368 2.51 11.87 2.65
N ALA A 369 1.79 11.79 1.52
CA ALA A 369 0.58 10.97 1.41
C ALA A 369 0.87 9.49 1.73
N ARG A 370 1.99 8.95 1.24
CA ARG A 370 2.45 7.60 1.56
C ARG A 370 2.74 7.43 3.05
N VAL A 371 3.39 8.42 3.67
CA VAL A 371 3.67 8.41 5.12
C VAL A 371 2.38 8.49 5.93
N VAL A 372 1.39 9.28 5.51
CA VAL A 372 0.05 9.27 6.13
C VAL A 372 -0.55 7.87 6.08
N GLY A 373 -0.54 7.21 4.91
CA GLY A 373 -1.03 5.84 4.74
C GLY A 373 -0.33 4.83 5.66
N GLN A 374 0.99 4.95 5.85
CA GLN A 374 1.74 4.10 6.78
C GLN A 374 1.38 4.33 8.26
N ASN A 375 0.92 5.54 8.60
CA ASN A 375 0.54 5.93 9.95
C ASN A 375 -0.96 5.76 10.27
N LEU A 376 -1.76 5.24 9.33
CA LEU A 376 -3.15 4.91 9.61
C LEU A 376 -3.24 3.94 10.79
N THR A 377 -4.17 4.22 11.69
CA THR A 377 -4.44 3.31 12.83
C THR A 377 -5.01 1.98 12.32
N GLU A 378 -4.90 0.92 13.11
CA GLU A 378 -5.50 -0.36 12.75
C GLU A 378 -7.01 -0.23 12.51
N GLU A 379 -7.70 0.61 13.29
CA GLU A 379 -9.12 0.93 13.09
C GLU A 379 -9.38 1.56 11.71
N MET A 380 -8.54 2.50 11.28
CA MET A 380 -8.65 3.14 9.95
C MET A 380 -8.40 2.17 8.82
N LYS A 381 -7.36 1.34 8.92
CA LYS A 381 -7.03 0.30 7.93
C LYS A 381 -8.16 -0.71 7.77
N LEU A 382 -8.76 -1.09 8.88
CA LEU A 382 -9.89 -2.01 8.88
C LEU A 382 -11.13 -1.40 8.26
N ARG A 383 -11.39 -0.11 8.52
CA ARG A 383 -12.48 0.65 7.87
C ARG A 383 -12.26 0.79 6.36
N GLU A 384 -11.01 1.06 5.94
CA GLU A 384 -10.65 1.13 4.52
C GLU A 384 -10.91 -0.21 3.83
N LYS A 385 -10.40 -1.30 4.39
CA LYS A 385 -10.60 -2.65 3.86
C LYS A 385 -12.07 -3.08 3.81
N ALA A 386 -12.87 -2.69 4.81
CA ALA A 386 -14.30 -2.94 4.80
C ALA A 386 -15.04 -2.13 3.72
N ARG A 387 -14.59 -0.90 3.43
CA ARG A 387 -15.10 -0.10 2.31
C ARG A 387 -14.78 -0.72 0.96
N ASP A 388 -13.59 -1.29 0.79
CA ASP A 388 -13.17 -1.96 -0.44
C ASP A 388 -14.04 -3.20 -0.70
N VAL A 389 -14.25 -4.02 0.31
CA VAL A 389 -15.19 -5.15 0.23
C VAL A 389 -16.58 -4.67 -0.16
N TYR A 390 -17.07 -3.60 0.47
CA TYR A 390 -18.38 -3.02 0.14
C TYR A 390 -18.47 -2.57 -1.32
N ARG A 391 -17.47 -1.81 -1.81
CA ARG A 391 -17.46 -1.27 -3.19
C ARG A 391 -17.52 -2.38 -4.25
N VAL A 392 -16.74 -3.45 -4.04
CA VAL A 392 -16.76 -4.60 -4.96
C VAL A 392 -18.17 -5.20 -5.08
N TYR A 393 -18.91 -5.26 -3.98
CA TYR A 393 -20.26 -5.80 -4.00
C TYR A 393 -21.34 -4.79 -4.43
N GLU A 394 -21.08 -3.49 -4.26
CA GLU A 394 -21.96 -2.43 -4.78
C GLU A 394 -21.95 -2.44 -6.32
N GLU A 395 -20.77 -2.49 -6.93
CA GLU A 395 -20.62 -2.54 -8.39
C GLU A 395 -21.18 -3.83 -9.00
N ARG A 396 -21.02 -4.96 -8.33
CA ARG A 396 -21.48 -6.28 -8.82
C ARG A 396 -22.92 -6.63 -8.49
N GLN A 397 -23.60 -5.86 -7.67
CA GLN A 397 -24.95 -6.13 -7.17
C GLN A 397 -25.16 -7.58 -6.66
N GLY A 398 -24.07 -8.27 -6.26
CA GLY A 398 -24.07 -9.65 -5.80
C GLY A 398 -24.33 -9.77 -4.29
N LEU A 399 -24.61 -11.00 -3.83
CA LEU A 399 -24.67 -11.36 -2.42
C LEU A 399 -23.25 -11.54 -1.86
N PHE A 400 -23.06 -11.24 -0.59
CA PHE A 400 -21.77 -11.37 0.09
C PHE A 400 -21.38 -12.84 0.29
N SER A 401 -20.07 -13.11 0.21
CA SER A 401 -19.52 -14.39 0.65
C SER A 401 -19.58 -14.51 2.17
N ARG A 402 -19.41 -15.72 2.70
CA ARG A 402 -19.41 -15.96 4.14
C ARG A 402 -18.27 -15.22 4.84
N ASP A 403 -17.09 -15.29 4.27
CA ASP A 403 -15.90 -14.66 4.84
C ASP A 403 -16.02 -13.13 4.86
N ASP A 404 -16.60 -12.53 3.80
CA ASP A 404 -16.82 -11.09 3.73
C ASP A 404 -17.88 -10.64 4.74
N LEU A 405 -18.96 -11.44 4.95
CA LEU A 405 -19.97 -11.16 5.96
C LEU A 405 -19.40 -11.21 7.38
N ASP A 406 -18.64 -12.24 7.70
CA ASP A 406 -18.00 -12.41 9.01
C ASP A 406 -17.02 -11.26 9.27
N TYR A 407 -16.30 -10.83 8.22
CA TYR A 407 -15.40 -9.69 8.26
C TYR A 407 -16.15 -8.36 8.50
N LEU A 408 -17.17 -8.04 7.70
CA LEU A 408 -17.95 -6.81 7.83
C LEU A 408 -18.67 -6.72 9.17
N ARG A 409 -19.20 -7.83 9.70
CA ARG A 409 -19.81 -7.89 11.04
C ARG A 409 -18.83 -7.59 12.17
N ALA A 410 -17.60 -8.09 12.07
CA ALA A 410 -16.57 -7.81 13.08
C ALA A 410 -16.32 -6.31 13.26
N PHE A 411 -16.63 -5.50 12.24
CA PHE A 411 -16.40 -4.05 12.21
C PHE A 411 -17.67 -3.22 12.12
N GLU A 412 -18.88 -3.82 12.24
CA GLU A 412 -20.17 -3.11 12.19
C GLU A 412 -20.24 -1.95 13.19
N ALA A 413 -19.69 -2.13 14.39
CA ALA A 413 -19.65 -1.10 15.44
C ALA A 413 -18.76 0.11 15.07
N PHE A 414 -17.82 -0.06 14.14
CA PHE A 414 -16.86 0.97 13.74
C PHE A 414 -17.19 1.60 12.37
N LEU A 415 -18.20 1.06 11.65
CA LEU A 415 -18.57 1.51 10.32
C LEU A 415 -19.98 2.10 10.36
N ALA A 416 -20.11 3.37 9.93
CA ALA A 416 -21.43 3.93 9.61
C ALA A 416 -21.94 3.26 8.32
N MET A 417 -22.52 2.04 8.46
CA MET A 417 -22.97 1.26 7.31
C MET A 417 -24.25 1.86 6.72
N PRO A 418 -24.34 2.08 5.39
CA PRO A 418 -25.57 2.45 4.71
C PRO A 418 -26.65 1.38 4.92
N GLU A 419 -27.92 1.81 5.02
CA GLU A 419 -29.07 0.88 5.20
C GLU A 419 -29.14 -0.17 4.07
N GLY A 420 -28.84 0.21 2.83
CA GLY A 420 -28.79 -0.72 1.70
C GLY A 420 -27.75 -1.83 1.87
N LEU A 421 -26.62 -1.54 2.52
CA LEU A 421 -25.61 -2.55 2.84
C LEU A 421 -26.11 -3.53 3.90
N LYS A 422 -26.71 -3.04 4.96
CA LYS A 422 -27.27 -3.87 6.04
C LYS A 422 -28.34 -4.82 5.52
N THR A 423 -29.22 -4.32 4.64
CA THR A 423 -30.26 -5.16 4.01
C THR A 423 -29.63 -6.28 3.18
N ARG A 424 -28.61 -5.98 2.36
CA ARG A 424 -27.92 -6.99 1.55
C ARG A 424 -27.11 -7.98 2.38
N MET A 425 -26.55 -7.56 3.53
CA MET A 425 -25.89 -8.48 4.48
C MET A 425 -26.90 -9.49 5.04
N VAL A 426 -28.09 -9.04 5.45
CA VAL A 426 -29.16 -9.91 5.94
C VAL A 426 -29.66 -10.87 4.85
N GLU A 427 -29.86 -10.39 3.62
CA GLU A 427 -30.23 -11.23 2.48
C GLU A 427 -29.17 -12.29 2.17
N SER A 428 -27.90 -11.91 2.19
CA SER A 428 -26.78 -12.82 1.95
C SER A 428 -26.69 -13.91 3.02
N GLU A 429 -26.90 -13.57 4.28
CA GLU A 429 -26.90 -14.50 5.40
C GLU A 429 -28.07 -15.51 5.31
N ASN A 430 -29.24 -15.01 4.96
CA ASN A 430 -30.42 -15.87 4.76
C ASN A 430 -30.16 -16.87 3.62
N GLU A 431 -29.57 -16.42 2.51
CA GLU A 431 -29.26 -17.27 1.37
C GLU A 431 -28.17 -18.31 1.70
N LEU A 432 -27.11 -17.91 2.42
CA LEU A 432 -26.06 -18.82 2.87
C LEU A 432 -26.59 -19.86 3.85
N THR A 433 -27.48 -19.44 4.76
CA THR A 433 -28.14 -20.35 5.71
C THR A 433 -29.05 -21.33 4.99
N ARG A 434 -29.79 -20.87 3.96
CA ARG A 434 -30.62 -21.72 3.11
C ARG A 434 -29.78 -22.78 2.37
N LYS A 435 -28.71 -22.35 1.72
CA LYS A 435 -27.79 -23.27 1.01
C LYS A 435 -27.16 -24.30 1.94
N ALA A 436 -26.70 -23.87 3.11
CA ALA A 436 -26.13 -24.79 4.11
C ALA A 436 -27.16 -25.82 4.62
N ARG A 437 -28.44 -25.43 4.78
CA ARG A 437 -29.51 -26.36 5.13
C ARG A 437 -29.79 -27.36 4.00
N GLU A 438 -29.85 -26.89 2.76
CA GLU A 438 -30.05 -27.76 1.58
C GLU A 438 -28.91 -28.77 1.41
N GLU A 439 -27.67 -28.35 1.60
CA GLU A 439 -26.50 -29.23 1.56
C GLU A 439 -26.54 -30.28 2.68
N LEU A 440 -26.91 -29.86 3.89
CA LEU A 440 -27.06 -30.76 5.03
C LEU A 440 -28.17 -31.80 4.79
N GLU A 441 -29.30 -31.38 4.22
CA GLU A 441 -30.39 -32.30 3.86
C GLU A 441 -29.96 -33.27 2.76
N ASN A 442 -29.27 -32.80 1.73
CA ASN A 442 -28.75 -33.64 0.66
C ASN A 442 -27.74 -34.65 1.19
N THR A 443 -26.86 -34.24 2.10
CA THR A 443 -25.91 -35.12 2.77
C THR A 443 -26.63 -36.16 3.63
N ARG A 444 -27.67 -35.75 4.37
CA ARG A 444 -28.52 -36.69 5.15
C ARG A 444 -29.28 -37.68 4.26
N ARG A 445 -29.78 -37.22 3.08
CA ARG A 445 -30.43 -38.11 2.10
C ARG A 445 -29.43 -39.13 1.54
N ARG A 446 -28.21 -38.70 1.17
CA ARG A 446 -27.14 -39.59 0.71
C ARG A 446 -26.76 -40.63 1.78
N LEU A 447 -26.58 -40.19 3.03
CA LEU A 447 -26.29 -41.09 4.15
C LEU A 447 -27.42 -42.10 4.41
N ARG A 448 -28.70 -41.71 4.27
CA ARG A 448 -29.85 -42.66 4.39
C ARG A 448 -29.82 -43.69 3.25
N LEU A 449 -29.53 -43.26 2.01
CA LEU A 449 -29.39 -44.19 0.86
C LEU A 449 -28.25 -45.16 1.07
N VAL A 450 -27.06 -44.68 1.51
CA VAL A 450 -25.90 -45.55 1.79
C VAL A 450 -26.21 -46.54 2.92
N ARG A 451 -26.89 -46.11 4.00
CA ARG A 451 -27.32 -47.02 5.08
C ARG A 451 -28.35 -48.05 4.58
N GLY A 452 -29.26 -47.62 3.70
CA GLY A 452 -30.24 -48.54 3.09
C GLY A 452 -29.58 -49.57 2.21
N LEU A 453 -28.61 -49.15 1.38
CA LEU A 453 -27.83 -50.06 0.53
C LEU A 453 -26.94 -51.02 1.35
N LEU A 454 -26.33 -50.54 2.42
CA LEU A 454 -25.58 -51.39 3.35
C LEU A 454 -26.49 -52.42 4.05
N GLY A 455 -27.68 -51.99 4.49
CA GLY A 455 -28.70 -52.91 5.06
C GLY A 455 -29.16 -53.98 4.06
N ALA A 456 -29.41 -53.57 2.80
CA ALA A 456 -29.74 -54.49 1.73
C ALA A 456 -28.59 -55.47 1.40
N ALA A 457 -27.36 -54.99 1.40
CA ALA A 457 -26.17 -55.86 1.17
C ALA A 457 -25.99 -56.86 2.31
N VAL A 458 -26.19 -56.47 3.57
CA VAL A 458 -26.12 -57.36 4.73
C VAL A 458 -27.23 -58.43 4.63
N LEU A 459 -28.45 -57.98 4.24
CA LEU A 459 -29.58 -58.91 4.04
C LEU A 459 -29.33 -59.91 2.92
N ALA A 460 -28.74 -59.43 1.77
CA ALA A 460 -28.36 -60.26 0.67
C ALA A 460 -27.28 -61.27 1.06
N LEU A 461 -26.28 -60.88 1.86
CA LEU A 461 -25.27 -61.79 2.41
C LEU A 461 -25.87 -62.80 3.38
N ALA A 462 -26.85 -62.43 4.21
CA ALA A 462 -27.53 -63.35 5.09
C ALA A 462 -28.38 -64.37 4.29
N VAL A 463 -29.07 -63.90 3.23
CA VAL A 463 -29.83 -64.78 2.32
C VAL A 463 -28.89 -65.73 1.55
N ALA A 464 -27.76 -65.22 1.05
CA ALA A 464 -26.73 -66.04 0.37
C ALA A 464 -26.13 -67.07 1.33
N GLY A 465 -25.86 -66.70 2.60
CA GLY A 465 -25.38 -67.59 3.63
C GLY A 465 -26.43 -68.68 3.97
N TYR A 466 -27.74 -68.32 4.03
CA TYR A 466 -28.81 -69.27 4.20
C TYR A 466 -28.93 -70.24 3.05
N PHE A 467 -28.82 -69.80 1.77
CA PHE A 467 -28.83 -70.66 0.61
C PHE A 467 -27.58 -71.52 0.53
N ALA A 468 -26.42 -71.00 0.92
CA ALA A 468 -25.21 -71.85 1.00
C ALA A 468 -25.32 -72.94 2.08
N TYR A 469 -25.91 -72.63 3.21
CA TYR A 469 -26.21 -73.59 4.26
C TYR A 469 -27.29 -74.60 3.81
N ALA A 470 -28.34 -74.15 3.14
CA ALA A 470 -29.35 -75.04 2.54
C ALA A 470 -28.80 -75.96 1.42
N ALA A 471 -27.83 -75.39 0.63
CA ALA A 471 -27.13 -76.20 -0.41
C ALA A 471 -26.24 -77.29 0.19
N SER A 472 -25.55 -77.05 1.29
CA SER A 472 -24.73 -78.05 2.00
C SER A 472 -25.58 -79.20 2.57
N LEU A 473 -26.80 -78.87 3.00
CA LEU A 473 -27.78 -79.91 3.42
C LEU A 473 -28.38 -80.71 2.25
N SER A 474 -28.34 -80.16 1.00
CA SER A 474 -28.83 -80.83 -0.20
C SER A 474 -27.80 -81.68 -0.87
N GLU A 475 -26.52 -81.38 -0.64
CA GLU A 475 -25.40 -82.22 -1.17
C GLU A 475 -25.35 -83.61 -0.55
N GLU A 476 -25.77 -83.72 0.70
CA GLU A 476 -25.89 -85.01 1.37
C GLU A 476 -27.02 -85.92 0.80
N LYS A 477 -28.05 -85.28 0.18
CA LYS A 477 -29.16 -85.95 -0.50
C LYS A 477 -28.87 -86.30 -2.00
N ALA A 478 -27.90 -85.58 -2.63
CA ALA A 478 -27.62 -85.68 -4.05
C ALA A 478 -26.73 -86.92 -4.39
N VAL A 479 -26.02 -87.48 -3.41
CA VAL A 479 -25.23 -88.72 -3.60
C VAL A 479 -26.10 -89.93 -3.79
N ILE A 480 -27.39 -89.92 -3.42
CA ILE A 480 -28.34 -91.03 -3.57
C ILE A 480 -28.99 -91.04 -4.96
N SER A 481 -29.06 -89.94 -5.67
CA SER A 481 -29.75 -89.86 -6.98
C SER A 481 -28.84 -89.92 -8.24
N ALA A 482 -27.52 -90.00 -8.06
CA ALA A 482 -26.57 -90.04 -9.18
C ALA A 482 -26.51 -91.36 -9.96
N THR A 483 -27.22 -92.39 -9.52
CA THR A 483 -27.31 -93.68 -10.21
C THR A 483 -28.48 -93.79 -11.19
N GLN A 484 -29.33 -92.77 -11.34
CA GLN A 484 -30.44 -92.82 -12.32
C GLN A 484 -30.28 -91.82 -13.49
N ALA A 485 -29.19 -91.15 -13.60
CA ALA A 485 -29.00 -90.06 -14.63
C ALA A 485 -28.27 -90.53 -15.90
N ASP A 486 -27.81 -91.73 -15.99
CA ASP A 486 -27.04 -92.23 -17.16
C ASP A 486 -27.86 -92.57 -18.39
N GLU A 487 -29.20 -92.67 -18.27
CA GLU A 487 -30.15 -92.99 -19.34
C GLU A 487 -30.66 -91.76 -20.13
N SER A 488 -30.53 -90.59 -19.63
CA SER A 488 -31.02 -89.34 -20.27
C SER A 488 -29.96 -88.58 -21.05
N ALA A 489 -28.70 -88.94 -20.99
CA ALA A 489 -27.59 -88.21 -21.64
C ALA A 489 -27.55 -88.42 -23.18
N ARG A 490 -28.39 -89.31 -23.76
CA ARG A 490 -28.42 -89.54 -25.21
C ARG A 490 -29.33 -88.58 -26.01
N LYS A 491 -30.24 -87.91 -25.39
CA LYS A 491 -31.14 -86.93 -26.04
C LYS A 491 -30.63 -85.48 -25.96
N ALA A 492 -29.55 -85.23 -25.23
CA ALA A 492 -29.02 -83.87 -25.05
C ALA A 492 -28.08 -83.39 -26.17
N LYS A 493 -27.52 -84.35 -26.98
CA LYS A 493 -26.54 -83.95 -28.04
C LYS A 493 -27.13 -83.29 -29.28
N GLU A 494 -28.46 -83.40 -29.50
CA GLU A 494 -29.10 -82.71 -30.63
C GLU A 494 -29.46 -81.28 -30.39
N ASN A 495 -29.63 -80.87 -29.11
CA ASN A 495 -29.91 -79.49 -28.70
C ASN A 495 -28.63 -78.65 -28.51
N GLU A 496 -27.45 -79.28 -28.48
CA GLU A 496 -26.16 -78.57 -28.28
C GLU A 496 -25.74 -77.74 -29.50
N LYS A 497 -26.18 -78.14 -30.72
CA LYS A 497 -25.81 -77.44 -31.96
C LYS A 497 -26.58 -76.08 -32.14
N ILE A 498 -27.78 -76.00 -31.57
CA ILE A 498 -28.59 -74.70 -31.59
C ILE A 498 -28.15 -73.73 -30.51
N ALA A 499 -27.58 -74.28 -29.42
CA ALA A 499 -27.07 -73.43 -28.33
C ALA A 499 -25.71 -72.75 -28.63
N LEU A 500 -24.89 -73.41 -29.52
CA LEU A 500 -23.59 -72.85 -29.88
C LEU A 500 -23.70 -71.52 -30.67
N ASP A 501 -24.65 -71.37 -31.60
CA ASP A 501 -24.84 -70.17 -32.42
C ASP A 501 -25.42 -69.02 -31.63
N ALA A 502 -26.16 -69.27 -30.55
CA ALA A 502 -26.67 -68.23 -29.60
C ALA A 502 -25.58 -67.80 -28.61
N SER A 503 -24.63 -68.68 -28.27
CA SER A 503 -23.54 -68.42 -27.35
C SER A 503 -22.50 -67.45 -27.94
N GLU A 504 -22.18 -67.65 -29.24
CA GLU A 504 -21.18 -66.79 -29.91
C GLU A 504 -21.62 -65.32 -30.04
N LYS A 505 -22.94 -65.09 -30.26
CA LYS A 505 -23.51 -63.73 -30.27
C LYS A 505 -23.63 -63.14 -28.91
N ALA A 506 -23.77 -63.90 -27.83
CA ALA A 506 -23.78 -63.45 -26.45
C ALA A 506 -22.38 -63.11 -25.94
N GLU A 507 -21.36 -63.90 -26.42
CA GLU A 507 -19.97 -63.64 -26.01
C GLU A 507 -19.38 -62.36 -26.62
N THR A 508 -19.74 -62.07 -27.90
CA THR A 508 -19.34 -60.78 -28.54
C THR A 508 -19.89 -59.60 -27.80
N ARG A 509 -21.16 -59.65 -27.42
CA ARG A 509 -21.78 -58.56 -26.61
C ARG A 509 -21.23 -58.45 -25.19
N ARG A 510 -20.76 -59.59 -24.63
CA ARG A 510 -20.15 -59.63 -23.30
C ARG A 510 -18.74 -59.03 -23.34
N ILE A 511 -17.96 -59.26 -24.41
CA ILE A 511 -16.64 -58.67 -24.63
C ILE A 511 -16.74 -57.15 -24.84
N GLU A 512 -17.75 -56.67 -25.60
CA GLU A 512 -18.00 -55.22 -25.78
C GLU A 512 -18.40 -54.57 -24.46
N ALA A 513 -19.22 -55.21 -23.63
CA ALA A 513 -19.63 -54.72 -22.33
C ALA A 513 -18.48 -54.73 -21.29
N ASP A 514 -17.62 -55.77 -21.34
CA ASP A 514 -16.43 -55.82 -20.47
C ASP A 514 -15.35 -54.78 -20.87
N ASN A 515 -15.19 -54.53 -22.17
CA ASN A 515 -14.31 -53.47 -22.65
C ASN A 515 -14.80 -52.08 -22.23
N ALA A 516 -16.10 -51.78 -22.39
CA ALA A 516 -16.70 -50.55 -21.90
C ALA A 516 -16.61 -50.37 -20.37
N LYS A 517 -16.73 -51.49 -19.62
CA LYS A 517 -16.57 -51.52 -18.17
C LYS A 517 -15.11 -51.31 -17.77
N THR A 518 -14.16 -51.83 -18.53
CA THR A 518 -12.72 -51.69 -18.28
C THR A 518 -12.26 -50.26 -18.57
N ASP A 519 -12.81 -49.62 -19.63
CA ASP A 519 -12.54 -48.22 -19.94
C ASP A 519 -13.16 -47.27 -18.91
N ALA A 520 -14.36 -47.57 -18.43
CA ALA A 520 -14.98 -46.78 -17.35
C ALA A 520 -14.22 -46.94 -16.03
N LEU A 521 -13.69 -48.11 -15.72
CA LEU A 521 -12.83 -48.31 -14.54
C LEU A 521 -11.49 -47.58 -14.69
N ARG A 522 -10.87 -47.62 -15.88
CA ARG A 522 -9.66 -46.86 -16.15
C ARG A 522 -9.88 -45.33 -16.02
N GLN A 523 -11.01 -44.82 -16.53
CA GLN A 523 -11.32 -43.40 -16.36
C GLN A 523 -11.57 -43.03 -14.89
N LYS A 524 -12.19 -43.94 -14.13
CA LYS A 524 -12.37 -43.77 -12.69
C LYS A 524 -11.03 -43.75 -11.93
N ASP A 525 -10.15 -44.70 -12.24
CA ASP A 525 -8.80 -44.79 -11.62
C ASP A 525 -7.96 -43.53 -11.95
N ILE A 526 -8.04 -43.04 -13.20
CA ILE A 526 -7.37 -41.78 -13.60
C ILE A 526 -7.95 -40.58 -12.84
N ALA A 527 -9.26 -40.53 -12.63
CA ALA A 527 -9.91 -39.46 -11.87
C ALA A 527 -9.55 -39.53 -10.37
N GLU A 528 -9.52 -40.72 -9.79
CA GLU A 528 -9.09 -40.94 -8.40
C GLU A 528 -7.60 -40.62 -8.20
N GLN A 529 -6.76 -40.96 -9.18
CA GLN A 529 -5.33 -40.62 -9.15
C GLN A 529 -5.10 -39.12 -9.23
N LYS A 530 -5.85 -38.39 -10.08
CA LYS A 530 -5.78 -36.92 -10.15
C LYS A 530 -6.28 -36.24 -8.89
N THR A 531 -7.30 -36.78 -8.23
CA THR A 531 -7.75 -36.24 -6.94
C THR A 531 -6.73 -36.47 -5.84
N LEU A 532 -6.11 -37.63 -5.78
CA LEU A 532 -5.02 -37.93 -4.85
C LEU A 532 -3.78 -37.05 -5.08
N GLU A 533 -3.42 -36.80 -6.34
CA GLU A 533 -2.33 -35.91 -6.70
C GLU A 533 -2.64 -34.44 -6.30
N ALA A 534 -3.88 -33.98 -6.52
CA ALA A 534 -4.32 -32.66 -6.11
C ALA A 534 -4.34 -32.49 -4.57
N GLU A 535 -4.82 -33.51 -3.85
CA GLU A 535 -4.78 -33.51 -2.38
C GLU A 535 -3.34 -33.54 -1.86
N ALA A 536 -2.46 -34.32 -2.48
CA ALA A 536 -1.05 -34.39 -2.12
C ALA A 536 -0.32 -33.06 -2.42
N ALA A 537 -0.68 -32.38 -3.52
CA ALA A 537 -0.15 -31.05 -3.84
C ALA A 537 -0.61 -30.00 -2.83
N LEU A 538 -1.89 -30.00 -2.45
CA LEU A 538 -2.45 -29.12 -1.43
C LEU A 538 -1.79 -29.35 -0.06
N GLN A 539 -1.59 -30.61 0.33
CA GLN A 539 -0.90 -30.96 1.58
C GLN A 539 0.56 -30.48 1.58
N ARG A 540 1.25 -30.59 0.43
CA ARG A 540 2.62 -30.04 0.30
C ARG A 540 2.65 -28.53 0.42
N GLN A 541 1.66 -27.84 -0.16
CA GLN A 541 1.55 -26.37 -0.07
C GLN A 541 1.29 -25.93 1.38
N ILE A 542 0.37 -26.58 2.09
CA ILE A 542 0.08 -26.31 3.50
C ILE A 542 1.31 -26.59 4.37
N ALA A 543 2.04 -27.67 4.09
CA ALA A 543 3.26 -28.01 4.83
C ALA A 543 4.37 -26.98 4.58
N ALA A 544 4.55 -26.52 3.33
CA ALA A 544 5.52 -25.50 3.00
C ALA A 544 5.20 -24.15 3.67
N GLU A 545 3.92 -23.77 3.70
CA GLU A 545 3.48 -22.54 4.38
C GLU A 545 3.70 -22.61 5.89
N ARG A 546 3.41 -23.74 6.51
CA ARG A 546 3.70 -23.95 7.95
C ARG A 546 5.18 -23.89 8.26
N GLU A 547 6.02 -24.48 7.39
CA GLU A 547 7.47 -24.45 7.58
C GLU A 547 8.03 -23.04 7.38
N ALA A 548 7.53 -22.28 6.40
CA ALA A 548 7.89 -20.88 6.21
C ALA A 548 7.53 -20.02 7.43
N LYS A 549 6.32 -20.17 7.97
CA LYS A 549 5.91 -19.50 9.21
C LYS A 549 6.79 -19.86 10.39
N LYS A 550 7.17 -21.14 10.51
CA LYS A 550 8.05 -21.62 11.58
C LYS A 550 9.46 -21.03 11.47
N GLN A 551 10.01 -20.98 10.26
CA GLN A 551 11.31 -20.34 10.00
C GLN A 551 11.27 -18.84 10.32
N GLN A 552 10.20 -18.15 9.92
CA GLN A 552 10.01 -16.74 10.20
C GLN A 552 9.88 -16.48 11.72
N LEU A 553 9.15 -17.33 12.44
CA LEU A 553 9.06 -17.27 13.90
C LEU A 553 10.44 -17.45 14.56
N GLN A 554 11.23 -18.44 14.09
CA GLN A 554 12.59 -18.65 14.60
C GLN A 554 13.50 -17.46 14.30
N SER A 555 13.40 -16.84 13.14
CA SER A 555 14.14 -15.64 12.76
C SER A 555 13.86 -14.48 13.72
N PHE A 556 12.58 -14.17 13.94
CA PHE A 556 12.20 -13.11 14.89
C PHE A 556 12.65 -13.41 16.32
N ARG A 557 12.61 -14.68 16.74
CA ARG A 557 13.08 -15.11 18.06
C ARG A 557 14.58 -14.94 18.20
N ALA A 558 15.35 -15.26 17.17
CA ALA A 558 16.81 -15.06 17.13
C ALA A 558 17.17 -13.57 17.14
N GLN A 559 16.51 -12.75 16.32
CA GLN A 559 16.70 -11.30 16.31
C GLN A 559 16.39 -10.68 17.68
N ALA A 560 15.30 -11.09 18.32
CA ALA A 560 14.94 -10.60 19.64
C ALA A 560 15.99 -10.98 20.69
N GLY A 561 16.57 -12.17 20.62
CA GLY A 561 17.69 -12.60 21.47
C GLY A 561 18.95 -11.75 21.28
N ASP A 562 19.28 -11.44 20.03
CA ASP A 562 20.41 -10.56 19.69
C ASP A 562 20.18 -9.13 20.21
N PHE A 563 19.03 -8.53 19.98
CA PHE A 563 18.67 -7.22 20.53
C PHE A 563 18.74 -7.19 22.06
N ARG A 564 18.23 -8.24 22.72
CA ARG A 564 18.30 -8.35 24.19
C ARG A 564 19.74 -8.39 24.68
N SER A 565 20.63 -9.14 24.01
CA SER A 565 22.06 -9.24 24.36
C SER A 565 22.78 -7.90 24.22
N LYS A 566 22.35 -7.06 23.29
CA LYS A 566 22.84 -5.70 23.05
C LYS A 566 22.16 -4.64 23.92
N LYS A 567 21.33 -5.04 24.87
CA LYS A 567 20.52 -4.16 25.74
C LYS A 567 19.53 -3.24 24.99
N GLN A 568 19.19 -3.61 23.77
CA GLN A 568 18.17 -2.93 22.94
C GLN A 568 16.79 -3.54 23.25
N TYR A 569 16.29 -3.26 24.45
CA TYR A 569 15.10 -3.96 24.99
C TYR A 569 13.81 -3.68 24.26
N ASP A 570 13.63 -2.46 23.72
CA ASP A 570 12.42 -2.11 22.95
C ASP A 570 12.36 -2.87 21.63
N ASP A 571 13.50 -3.00 20.94
CA ASP A 571 13.61 -3.75 19.70
C ASP A 571 13.44 -5.26 19.96
N ALA A 572 13.98 -5.76 21.07
CA ALA A 572 13.77 -7.13 21.52
C ALA A 572 12.28 -7.44 21.78
N ILE A 573 11.58 -6.55 22.49
CA ILE A 573 10.14 -6.68 22.76
C ILE A 573 9.34 -6.64 21.46
N ALA A 574 9.67 -5.76 20.54
CA ALA A 574 9.02 -5.66 19.23
C ALA A 574 9.21 -6.97 18.43
N ALA A 575 10.43 -7.49 18.36
CA ALA A 575 10.72 -8.74 17.65
C ALA A 575 10.03 -9.95 18.32
N TYR A 576 9.98 -10.05 19.65
CA TYR A 576 9.21 -11.10 20.33
C TYR A 576 7.71 -10.97 20.10
N ARG A 577 7.16 -9.76 19.99
CA ARG A 577 5.76 -9.53 19.61
C ARG A 577 5.48 -10.00 18.20
N SER A 578 6.38 -9.72 17.25
CA SER A 578 6.28 -10.23 15.88
C SER A 578 6.33 -11.77 15.83
N ALA A 579 7.20 -12.39 16.63
CA ALA A 579 7.20 -13.85 16.80
C ALA A 579 5.88 -14.37 17.40
N LEU A 580 5.29 -13.64 18.35
CA LEU A 580 4.02 -14.02 19.00
C LEU A 580 2.83 -14.06 18.04
N THR A 581 2.80 -13.20 17.03
CA THR A 581 1.75 -13.21 16.01
C THR A 581 1.78 -14.44 15.11
N LEU A 582 2.98 -15.04 14.95
CA LEU A 582 3.18 -16.24 14.12
C LEU A 582 3.06 -17.54 14.92
N ALA A 583 3.04 -17.48 16.24
CA ALA A 583 2.97 -18.64 17.09
C ALA A 583 1.56 -19.24 17.11
N GLU A 584 1.43 -20.46 16.61
CA GLU A 584 0.14 -21.18 16.54
C GLU A 584 -0.17 -21.99 17.81
N ASP A 585 0.85 -22.50 18.48
CA ASP A 585 0.68 -23.33 19.67
C ASP A 585 0.75 -22.54 20.99
N VAL A 586 -0.03 -22.99 21.98
CA VAL A 586 -0.17 -22.33 23.28
C VAL A 586 1.13 -22.30 24.07
N LYS A 587 1.99 -23.31 23.90
CA LYS A 587 3.26 -23.42 24.63
C LYS A 587 4.23 -22.34 24.14
N THR A 588 4.43 -22.24 22.84
CA THR A 588 5.29 -21.20 22.23
C THR A 588 4.78 -19.79 22.54
N ARG A 589 3.45 -19.58 22.54
CA ARG A 589 2.86 -18.29 22.94
C ARG A 589 3.20 -17.92 24.37
N ARG A 590 3.08 -18.84 25.31
CA ARG A 590 3.43 -18.60 26.72
C ARG A 590 4.91 -18.32 26.92
N GLU A 591 5.77 -19.04 26.21
CA GLU A 591 7.22 -18.80 26.23
C GLU A 591 7.57 -17.40 25.73
N LEU A 592 7.01 -16.96 24.60
CA LEU A 592 7.24 -15.64 24.04
C LEU A 592 6.70 -14.54 24.95
N GLN A 593 5.53 -14.72 25.55
CA GLN A 593 4.98 -13.78 26.54
C GLN A 593 5.88 -13.66 27.78
N SER A 594 6.42 -14.77 28.24
CA SER A 594 7.39 -14.77 29.35
C SER A 594 8.68 -14.02 29.00
N LEU A 595 9.20 -14.22 27.78
CA LEU A 595 10.37 -13.50 27.28
C LEU A 595 10.14 -12.00 27.14
N ILE A 596 8.95 -11.59 26.67
CA ILE A 596 8.55 -10.18 26.63
C ILE A 596 8.54 -9.58 28.05
N ALA A 597 7.92 -10.27 28.99
CA ALA A 597 7.87 -9.82 30.38
C ALA A 597 9.27 -9.71 31.00
N GLN A 598 10.17 -10.67 30.72
CA GLN A 598 11.57 -10.60 31.11
C GLN A 598 12.29 -9.39 30.50
N CYS A 599 12.15 -9.15 29.19
CA CYS A 599 12.76 -7.97 28.54
C CYS A 599 12.25 -6.65 29.15
N GLN A 600 10.98 -6.59 29.52
CA GLN A 600 10.40 -5.42 30.20
C GLN A 600 10.98 -5.22 31.59
N SER A 601 11.28 -6.31 32.31
CA SER A 601 11.96 -6.26 33.59
C SER A 601 13.41 -5.82 33.42
N ASP A 602 14.14 -6.46 32.49
CA ASP A 602 15.54 -6.13 32.20
C ASP A 602 15.71 -4.66 31.76
N LYS A 603 14.77 -4.15 30.98
CA LYS A 603 14.70 -2.73 30.57
C LYS A 603 14.59 -1.83 31.80
N ARG A 604 13.63 -2.09 32.68
CA ARG A 604 13.44 -1.30 33.92
C ARG A 604 14.68 -1.30 34.79
N ASP A 605 15.33 -2.47 34.92
CA ASP A 605 16.55 -2.60 35.72
C ASP A 605 17.74 -1.85 35.09
N ASN A 606 17.85 -1.91 33.75
CA ASN A 606 18.85 -1.15 33.02
C ASN A 606 18.60 0.36 33.12
N ASP A 607 17.36 0.81 32.89
CA ASP A 607 16.99 2.24 32.99
C ASP A 607 17.22 2.80 34.37
N PHE A 608 16.90 2.00 35.40
CA PHE A 608 17.24 2.33 36.78
C PHE A 608 18.75 2.46 36.98
N SER A 609 19.54 1.47 36.52
CA SER A 609 21.01 1.47 36.68
C SER A 609 21.65 2.68 36.01
N VAL A 610 21.25 2.96 34.78
CA VAL A 610 21.74 4.12 34.01
C VAL A 610 21.37 5.46 34.66
N ALA A 611 20.11 5.60 35.08
CA ALA A 611 19.65 6.80 35.77
C ALA A 611 20.36 6.99 37.13
N LYS A 612 20.50 5.91 37.91
CA LYS A 612 21.21 5.94 39.18
C LYS A 612 22.68 6.31 39.02
N GLU A 613 23.42 5.62 38.13
CA GLU A 613 24.85 5.86 37.91
C GLU A 613 25.09 7.30 37.43
N ARG A 614 24.34 7.78 36.45
CA ARG A 614 24.43 9.16 35.94
C ARG A 614 24.08 10.19 37.02
N GLY A 615 23.01 9.94 37.78
CA GLY A 615 22.57 10.81 38.84
C GLY A 615 23.58 10.95 39.98
N LEU A 616 24.13 9.81 40.45
CA LEU A 616 25.18 9.78 41.48
C LEU A 616 26.46 10.46 41.00
N ARG A 617 26.93 10.15 39.79
CA ARG A 617 28.13 10.75 39.21
C ARG A 617 28.03 12.28 39.08
N LEU A 618 26.88 12.78 38.62
CA LEU A 618 26.65 14.24 38.51
C LEU A 618 26.54 14.91 39.87
N ALA A 619 25.99 14.21 40.86
CA ALA A 619 25.94 14.71 42.24
C ALA A 619 27.35 14.79 42.88
N ASP A 620 28.21 13.80 42.64
CA ASP A 620 29.58 13.75 43.16
C ASP A 620 30.49 14.85 42.61
N ILE A 621 30.26 15.27 41.32
CA ILE A 621 31.01 16.39 40.74
C ILE A 621 30.35 17.76 40.96
N GLY A 622 29.30 17.84 41.77
CA GLY A 622 28.64 19.08 42.17
C GLY A 622 27.63 19.63 41.17
N GLU A 623 27.35 18.91 40.07
CA GLU A 623 26.36 19.33 39.05
C GLU A 623 24.93 18.95 39.48
N CYS A 624 24.53 19.44 40.65
CA CYS A 624 23.26 19.07 41.30
C CYS A 624 22.02 19.34 40.45
N LYS A 625 21.98 20.42 39.66
CA LYS A 625 20.83 20.75 38.82
C LYS A 625 20.58 19.68 37.73
N ALA A 626 21.65 19.13 37.15
CA ALA A 626 21.57 18.06 36.16
C ALA A 626 21.31 16.69 36.85
N ALA A 627 21.93 16.46 38.03
CA ALA A 627 21.76 15.24 38.83
C ALA A 627 20.31 14.98 39.24
N LEU A 628 19.57 16.05 39.64
CA LEU A 628 18.19 15.96 40.11
C LEU A 628 17.24 15.28 39.12
N SER A 629 17.40 15.48 37.81
CA SER A 629 16.55 14.87 36.76
C SER A 629 16.76 13.35 36.75
N TYR A 630 17.99 12.89 36.76
CA TYR A 630 18.34 11.46 36.75
C TYR A 630 18.02 10.77 38.07
N LEU A 631 18.27 11.42 39.21
CA LEU A 631 17.94 10.85 40.53
C LEU A 631 16.43 10.69 40.72
N ARG A 632 15.63 11.67 40.27
CA ARG A 632 14.17 11.55 40.27
C ARG A 632 13.69 10.45 39.33
N ALA A 633 14.27 10.32 38.13
CA ALA A 633 13.94 9.23 37.21
C ALA A 633 14.26 7.85 37.82
N ALA A 634 15.39 7.70 38.52
CA ALA A 634 15.73 6.48 39.21
C ALA A 634 14.71 6.14 40.33
N LEU A 635 14.26 7.12 41.12
CA LEU A 635 13.27 6.94 42.16
C LEU A 635 11.87 6.61 41.65
N VAL A 636 11.51 7.03 40.45
CA VAL A 636 10.26 6.59 39.80
C VAL A 636 10.29 5.08 39.54
N ILE A 637 11.45 4.53 39.20
CA ILE A 637 11.62 3.09 38.95
C ILE A 637 11.77 2.29 40.25
N ARG A 638 12.57 2.81 41.22
CA ARG A 638 12.78 2.20 42.52
C ARG A 638 12.73 3.25 43.63
N PRO A 639 11.56 3.52 44.23
CA PRO A 639 11.36 4.62 45.20
C PRO A 639 12.17 4.52 46.49
N GLY A 640 12.63 3.32 46.86
CA GLY A 640 13.31 3.07 48.13
C GLY A 640 14.84 2.94 48.05
N ASP A 641 15.48 3.28 46.92
CA ASP A 641 16.95 3.14 46.84
C ASP A 641 17.67 4.17 47.69
N ALA A 642 18.36 3.69 48.73
CA ALA A 642 18.99 4.52 49.75
C ALA A 642 20.08 5.45 49.19
N ALA A 643 20.88 4.96 48.24
CA ALA A 643 21.96 5.76 47.64
C ALA A 643 21.42 6.91 46.79
N VAL A 644 20.34 6.67 46.06
CA VAL A 644 19.67 7.70 45.23
C VAL A 644 18.98 8.74 46.13
N LEU A 645 18.35 8.31 47.23
CA LEU A 645 17.72 9.19 48.20
C LEU A 645 18.74 10.08 48.92
N ASP A 646 19.91 9.53 49.28
CA ASP A 646 20.99 10.30 49.93
C ASP A 646 21.57 11.33 48.93
N ALA A 647 21.85 10.96 47.71
CA ALA A 647 22.33 11.86 46.68
C ALA A 647 21.29 12.97 46.33
N LEU A 648 20.01 12.62 46.32
CA LEU A 648 18.95 13.59 46.12
C LEU A 648 18.91 14.65 47.23
N LYS A 649 19.08 14.25 48.50
CA LYS A 649 19.16 15.15 49.64
C LYS A 649 20.39 16.05 49.61
N LYS A 650 21.51 15.56 49.09
CA LYS A 650 22.74 16.37 48.92
C LYS A 650 22.61 17.41 47.83
N CYS A 651 21.77 17.18 46.84
CA CYS A 651 21.54 18.06 45.70
C CYS A 651 20.30 18.99 45.84
N GLN A 652 19.47 18.79 46.85
CA GLN A 652 18.39 19.70 47.24
C GLN A 652 18.90 20.77 48.22
#